data_b7673f200f5e432a4699c70902cff1a1
#
_entry.id   b7673f200f5e432a4699c70902cff1a1
#
_cell.length_a   1.000
_cell.length_b   1.000
_cell.length_c   1.000
_cell.angle_alpha   90.00
_cell.angle_beta   90.00
_cell.angle_gamma   90.00
#
_symmetry.space_group_name_H-M   'P 1'
#
loop_
_entity.id
_entity.type
_entity.pdbx_description
1 polymer ?
#
loop_
_entity_poly.entity_id
_entity_poly.type
_entity_poly.pdbx_seq_one_letter_code
_entity_poly.pdbx_strand_id
1 'polypeptide(L)'
;MSTSNDPSNNASAGKCPFHAETPKQSAGSGTANRDWWPNQLRVDLLNQHSNRSNPLGENFNYREEFKKLDYSALKADLRALLTDSQEWWPADWGSYIGLFIRMAWHGAGTYRTVDGRGGAGRGQQRFAPLNSWPDNVSLDKARRLLWPVKQKYGQKISWADLYMLAGNVALENAGFRTFGFGAGREDVWEPDLDVDWGDEKEWLAHRHPESLAKQAIGATEMGLIYVNPEGPNASGEPLSAAAAIRATFGNMAMDDEEIVALIAGGHTLGKTHGAAETSHVGAEPEAAPLEAQGLGWHSSYGSGAGADAITSGLEVVWTQTPTQWSNYFFENLFKYEWVQTRSPAGAIQFEAKDAPEIIPDPFNPEKKRKPTMLVTDLTLRFDPEFEKISRRFLNDPQAFNEAFARAWFKLTHRDMGPKSRYLGPEVPKEDLIWQDPLPAATHQPSAEDIASLKSAIAGAGLSVSELVSVAWASASTFRGGDKRGGANGARLALAPQKDWPVNAIASRVLPTLQAIQRASGKASLADIIVLAGVVGVEQAAAAAGVSVNVPFTPGRVDALPEQTDVESFVLLQPLADGFRNYRRIEGGVSTETLLIDKAQQLTLTAPEMTVLVGGLRVLGANYDGSKHGVFTDRVGVLSNDFFVNLLDMATVWKAADDNAELFTGSDRKTGEAKYSATRVDLVFGSNSVLRALAEVYACADGQQKLVHDFVAAWTKVMNLDRFDL
;
A
#
# COMPACT_ATOMS: atom_id res chain seq x y z
N MET A 1 -18.16 39.02 52.61
CA MET A 1 -17.38 40.01 51.89
C MET A 1 -16.64 39.29 50.82
N SER A 2 -17.05 39.54 49.62
CA SER A 2 -16.62 38.98 48.38
C SER A 2 -15.23 39.48 47.98
N THR A 3 -14.37 38.61 47.52
CA THR A 3 -13.27 39.03 46.64
C THR A 3 -13.31 38.19 45.38
N SER A 4 -13.75 38.84 44.33
CA SER A 4 -13.68 38.39 42.94
C SER A 4 -12.24 38.24 42.52
N ASN A 5 -11.86 37.07 41.97
CA ASN A 5 -10.68 36.93 41.17
C ASN A 5 -11.08 36.96 39.69
N ASP A 6 -10.70 38.01 39.07
CA ASP A 6 -10.75 38.27 37.64
C ASP A 6 -9.56 37.54 36.94
N PRO A 7 -9.81 36.66 35.96
CA PRO A 7 -8.74 36.09 35.15
C PRO A 7 -8.64 36.85 33.85
N SER A 8 -8.12 38.07 33.91
CA SER A 8 -7.79 38.81 32.71
C SER A 8 -6.27 38.78 32.46
N ASN A 9 -5.96 38.49 31.23
CA ASN A 9 -4.67 38.73 30.56
C ASN A 9 -3.48 37.82 30.91
N ASN A 10 -3.44 36.67 30.25
CA ASN A 10 -2.18 36.19 29.73
C ASN A 10 -2.20 36.33 28.19
N ALA A 11 -1.90 37.55 27.72
CA ALA A 11 -1.39 37.73 26.37
C ALA A 11 -0.05 36.96 26.31
N SER A 12 -0.04 35.83 25.65
CA SER A 12 1.19 35.12 25.33
C SER A 12 2.01 36.03 24.42
N ALA A 13 2.97 36.75 25.03
CA ALA A 13 4.09 37.30 24.31
C ALA A 13 4.64 36.15 23.44
N GLY A 14 4.66 36.33 22.12
CA GLY A 14 5.16 35.35 21.19
C GLY A 14 6.50 34.82 21.64
N LYS A 15 6.54 33.62 22.16
CA LYS A 15 7.80 32.95 22.47
C LYS A 15 8.54 32.80 21.17
N CYS A 16 9.73 33.43 21.11
CA CYS A 16 10.67 33.22 20.02
C CYS A 16 10.77 31.67 19.79
N PRO A 17 10.62 31.15 18.59
CA PRO A 17 10.70 29.72 18.35
C PRO A 17 12.00 29.06 18.85
N PHE A 18 13.01 29.86 19.14
CA PHE A 18 14.30 29.43 19.73
C PHE A 18 14.28 29.31 21.28
N HIS A 19 13.18 29.62 21.95
CA HIS A 19 13.01 29.53 23.41
C HIS A 19 11.93 28.55 23.86
N ALA A 20 11.36 27.74 22.97
CA ALA A 20 10.64 26.55 23.41
C ALA A 20 11.60 25.62 24.18
N GLU A 21 11.15 25.04 25.29
CA GLU A 21 11.97 24.11 26.06
C GLU A 21 12.58 23.07 25.12
N THR A 22 13.89 23.18 24.93
CA THR A 22 14.64 22.31 24.05
C THR A 22 14.60 20.92 24.66
N PRO A 23 14.10 19.88 23.94
CA PRO A 23 14.27 18.50 24.39
C PRO A 23 15.75 18.28 24.69
N LYS A 24 16.08 17.55 25.75
CA LYS A 24 17.46 17.25 26.11
C LYS A 24 18.14 16.64 24.87
N GLN A 25 19.00 17.42 24.23
CA GLN A 25 19.70 17.01 23.02
C GLN A 25 20.76 15.98 23.40
N SER A 26 20.59 14.76 22.93
CA SER A 26 21.70 13.83 22.80
C SER A 26 22.46 14.15 21.51
N ALA A 27 23.76 13.86 21.47
CA ALA A 27 24.54 13.98 20.23
C ALA A 27 23.88 13.13 19.15
N GLY A 28 23.30 13.73 18.11
CA GLY A 28 22.59 13.07 17.04
C GLY A 28 21.08 13.34 16.97
N SER A 29 20.47 13.96 17.99
CA SER A 29 19.08 14.43 17.92
C SER A 29 19.03 15.89 17.54
N GLY A 30 19.11 16.22 16.25
CA GLY A 30 18.78 17.53 15.74
C GLY A 30 17.27 17.76 15.73
N THR A 31 16.81 19.01 15.83
CA THR A 31 15.42 19.37 15.57
C THR A 31 15.11 19.11 14.10
N ALA A 32 14.05 18.35 13.82
CA ALA A 32 13.56 18.16 12.45
C ALA A 32 12.73 19.38 12.03
N ASN A 33 12.74 19.70 10.74
CA ASN A 33 11.91 20.80 10.20
C ASN A 33 10.42 20.64 10.53
N ARG A 34 9.92 19.41 10.60
CA ARG A 34 8.53 19.11 11.01
C ARG A 34 8.20 19.59 12.44
N ASP A 35 9.21 19.77 13.30
CA ASP A 35 9.02 20.27 14.66
C ASP A 35 8.83 21.81 14.64
N TRP A 36 9.27 22.46 13.58
CA TRP A 36 9.22 23.91 13.38
C TRP A 36 8.09 24.33 12.44
N TRP A 37 7.85 23.54 11.39
CA TRP A 37 6.83 23.75 10.36
C TRP A 37 6.02 22.48 10.12
N PRO A 38 5.02 22.17 10.95
CA PRO A 38 4.27 20.93 10.86
C PRO A 38 3.54 20.73 9.51
N ASN A 39 3.29 21.80 8.77
CA ASN A 39 2.65 21.77 7.46
C ASN A 39 3.65 21.80 6.29
N GLN A 40 4.92 21.51 6.53
CA GLN A 40 5.92 21.49 5.47
C GLN A 40 5.66 20.34 4.49
N LEU A 41 5.87 20.60 3.19
CA LEU A 41 5.75 19.58 2.15
C LEU A 41 6.72 18.42 2.39
N ARG A 42 6.19 17.20 2.44
CA ARG A 42 6.90 15.97 2.79
C ARG A 42 7.75 15.40 1.62
N VAL A 43 8.67 16.22 1.09
CA VAL A 43 9.61 15.79 0.02
C VAL A 43 10.54 14.66 0.50
N ASP A 44 10.74 14.54 1.80
CA ASP A 44 11.52 13.49 2.45
C ASP A 44 11.01 12.06 2.12
N LEU A 45 9.72 11.89 1.87
CA LEU A 45 9.15 10.61 1.46
C LEU A 45 9.83 10.02 0.22
N LEU A 46 10.29 10.86 -0.69
CA LEU A 46 10.93 10.43 -1.93
C LEU A 46 12.38 9.91 -1.71
N ASN A 47 12.96 10.09 -0.52
CA ASN A 47 14.26 9.54 -0.17
C ASN A 47 14.21 8.00 0.00
N GLN A 48 13.03 7.43 0.30
CA GLN A 48 12.82 6.00 0.46
C GLN A 48 13.13 5.20 -0.82
N HIS A 49 13.14 5.85 -1.97
CA HIS A 49 13.43 5.21 -3.26
C HIS A 49 14.93 5.20 -3.61
N SER A 50 15.78 5.61 -2.67
CA SER A 50 17.23 5.56 -2.83
C SER A 50 17.80 4.19 -2.44
N ASN A 51 18.62 3.59 -3.31
CA ASN A 51 19.31 2.33 -3.02
C ASN A 51 20.42 2.43 -1.95
N ARG A 52 20.76 3.65 -1.52
CA ARG A 52 21.85 3.87 -0.55
C ARG A 52 21.57 3.34 0.85
N SER A 53 20.32 3.22 1.23
CA SER A 53 19.89 2.68 2.54
C SER A 53 19.71 1.16 2.54
N ASN A 54 19.83 0.50 1.39
CA ASN A 54 19.71 -0.96 1.30
C ASN A 54 21.00 -1.64 1.78
N PRO A 55 21.00 -2.36 2.91
CA PRO A 55 22.20 -3.01 3.44
C PRO A 55 22.70 -4.18 2.60
N LEU A 56 21.88 -4.69 1.68
CA LEU A 56 22.25 -5.80 0.78
C LEU A 56 22.94 -5.31 -0.49
N GLY A 57 22.96 -3.98 -0.73
CA GLY A 57 23.60 -3.35 -1.87
C GLY A 57 22.79 -3.40 -3.16
N GLU A 58 23.25 -2.65 -4.15
CA GLU A 58 22.54 -2.45 -5.43
C GLU A 58 22.43 -3.71 -6.31
N ASN A 59 23.34 -4.67 -6.12
CA ASN A 59 23.37 -5.90 -6.93
C ASN A 59 22.56 -7.05 -6.32
N PHE A 60 21.92 -6.84 -5.18
CA PHE A 60 21.10 -7.86 -4.56
C PHE A 60 19.82 -8.09 -5.39
N ASN A 61 19.56 -9.36 -5.72
CA ASN A 61 18.37 -9.77 -6.44
C ASN A 61 17.66 -10.89 -5.67
N TYR A 62 16.53 -10.57 -5.05
CA TYR A 62 15.79 -11.51 -4.22
C TYR A 62 15.29 -12.74 -5.01
N ARG A 63 14.89 -12.56 -6.27
CA ARG A 63 14.48 -13.67 -7.15
C ARG A 63 15.59 -14.69 -7.33
N GLU A 64 16.82 -14.23 -7.52
CA GLU A 64 18.00 -15.11 -7.68
C GLU A 64 18.40 -15.76 -6.35
N GLU A 65 18.26 -15.06 -5.23
CA GLU A 65 18.50 -15.65 -3.90
C GLU A 65 17.45 -16.70 -3.55
N PHE A 66 16.18 -16.44 -3.84
CA PHE A 66 15.10 -17.40 -3.59
C PHE A 66 15.27 -18.71 -4.37
N LYS A 67 15.83 -18.69 -5.59
CA LYS A 67 16.14 -19.91 -6.36
C LYS A 67 17.10 -20.87 -5.65
N LYS A 68 17.89 -20.36 -4.70
CA LYS A 68 18.83 -21.15 -3.89
C LYS A 68 18.19 -21.77 -2.65
N LEU A 69 16.91 -21.50 -2.41
CA LEU A 69 16.17 -21.98 -1.24
C LEU A 69 15.76 -23.44 -1.40
N ASP A 70 16.06 -24.27 -0.40
CA ASP A 70 15.38 -25.54 -0.24
C ASP A 70 13.99 -25.29 0.38
N TYR A 71 13.01 -25.11 -0.48
CA TYR A 71 11.65 -24.78 -0.10
C TYR A 71 10.99 -25.89 0.75
N SER A 72 11.28 -27.16 0.44
CA SER A 72 10.72 -28.30 1.16
C SER A 72 11.30 -28.40 2.56
N ALA A 73 12.61 -28.18 2.72
CA ALA A 73 13.24 -28.13 4.03
C ALA A 73 12.74 -26.94 4.87
N LEU A 74 12.53 -25.77 4.27
CA LEU A 74 11.92 -24.62 4.96
C LEU A 74 10.53 -24.95 5.50
N LYS A 75 9.66 -25.56 4.69
CA LYS A 75 8.31 -25.97 5.14
C LYS A 75 8.37 -27.03 6.24
N ALA A 76 9.33 -27.94 6.19
CA ALA A 76 9.53 -28.93 7.24
C ALA A 76 9.96 -28.30 8.57
N ASP A 77 10.87 -27.33 8.53
CA ASP A 77 11.29 -26.57 9.73
C ASP A 77 10.14 -25.75 10.31
N LEU A 78 9.32 -25.12 9.46
CA LEU A 78 8.12 -24.38 9.92
C LEU A 78 7.10 -25.31 10.58
N ARG A 79 6.86 -26.52 10.02
CA ARG A 79 5.97 -27.52 10.65
C ARG A 79 6.51 -27.99 12.01
N ALA A 80 7.82 -28.18 12.11
CA ALA A 80 8.44 -28.55 13.39
C ALA A 80 8.26 -27.43 14.42
N LEU A 81 8.50 -26.17 14.02
CA LEU A 81 8.34 -25.01 14.90
C LEU A 81 6.91 -24.85 15.41
N LEU A 82 5.89 -25.16 14.60
CA LEU A 82 4.49 -25.03 15.00
C LEU A 82 4.12 -25.87 16.24
N THR A 83 4.81 -26.94 16.49
CA THR A 83 4.54 -27.88 17.61
C THR A 83 5.66 -27.94 18.64
N ASP A 84 6.69 -27.11 18.50
CA ASP A 84 7.79 -26.96 19.46
C ASP A 84 7.50 -25.82 20.45
N SER A 85 6.64 -26.13 21.43
CA SER A 85 6.19 -25.17 22.43
C SER A 85 7.36 -24.69 23.31
N GLN A 86 7.62 -23.41 23.32
CA GLN A 86 8.72 -22.80 24.08
C GLN A 86 8.28 -22.41 25.49
N GLU A 87 9.12 -22.67 26.50
CA GLU A 87 8.83 -22.32 27.90
C GLU A 87 8.61 -20.81 28.12
N TRP A 88 9.32 -19.97 27.37
CA TRP A 88 9.19 -18.51 27.48
C TRP A 88 7.90 -17.96 26.83
N TRP A 89 7.26 -18.73 25.93
CA TRP A 89 5.98 -18.41 25.30
C TRP A 89 5.24 -19.71 24.97
N PRO A 90 4.56 -20.34 25.95
CA PRO A 90 3.88 -21.62 25.75
C PRO A 90 2.76 -21.55 24.72
N ALA A 91 2.69 -22.57 23.86
CA ALA A 91 1.69 -22.69 22.79
C ALA A 91 0.36 -23.20 23.34
N ASP A 92 -0.76 -22.61 22.86
CA ASP A 92 -2.11 -23.11 23.13
C ASP A 92 -2.27 -24.52 22.55
N TRP A 93 -2.73 -25.46 23.34
CA TRP A 93 -2.82 -26.89 22.97
C TRP A 93 -1.52 -27.47 22.37
N GLY A 94 -0.38 -26.92 22.77
CA GLY A 94 0.94 -27.32 22.24
C GLY A 94 1.19 -26.92 20.79
N SER A 95 0.44 -25.98 20.23
CA SER A 95 0.55 -25.57 18.81
C SER A 95 0.45 -24.06 18.61
N TYR A 96 1.37 -23.49 17.83
CA TYR A 96 1.36 -22.09 17.42
C TYR A 96 0.50 -21.79 16.18
N ILE A 97 -0.34 -22.75 15.71
CA ILE A 97 -1.16 -22.58 14.49
C ILE A 97 -1.94 -21.26 14.54
N GLY A 98 -2.71 -21.00 15.59
CA GLY A 98 -3.52 -19.79 15.72
C GLY A 98 -2.67 -18.51 15.73
N LEU A 99 -1.52 -18.52 16.41
CA LEU A 99 -0.62 -17.40 16.49
C LEU A 99 -0.02 -17.04 15.11
N PHE A 100 0.39 -18.02 14.31
CA PHE A 100 1.01 -17.77 13.00
C PHE A 100 -0.01 -17.40 11.93
N ILE A 101 -1.24 -17.96 11.98
CA ILE A 101 -2.35 -17.51 11.13
C ILE A 101 -2.66 -16.04 11.42
N ARG A 102 -2.78 -15.67 12.71
CA ARG A 102 -3.01 -14.29 13.12
C ARG A 102 -1.88 -13.36 12.67
N MET A 103 -0.61 -13.78 12.78
CA MET A 103 0.53 -12.98 12.32
C MET A 103 0.46 -12.70 10.81
N ALA A 104 0.18 -13.71 9.99
CA ALA A 104 0.05 -13.57 8.55
C ALA A 104 -1.15 -12.68 8.18
N TRP A 105 -2.29 -12.90 8.82
CA TRP A 105 -3.49 -12.10 8.66
C TRP A 105 -3.23 -10.62 8.97
N HIS A 106 -2.63 -10.31 10.13
CA HIS A 106 -2.33 -8.95 10.55
C HIS A 106 -1.22 -8.28 9.72
N GLY A 107 -0.32 -9.07 9.12
CA GLY A 107 0.64 -8.55 8.15
C GLY A 107 -0.02 -8.13 6.83
N ALA A 108 -1.01 -8.90 6.37
CA ALA A 108 -1.72 -8.65 5.11
C ALA A 108 -2.87 -7.64 5.23
N GLY A 109 -3.55 -7.60 6.37
CA GLY A 109 -4.80 -6.85 6.57
C GLY A 109 -4.66 -5.33 6.64
N THR A 110 -3.45 -4.81 6.52
CA THR A 110 -3.20 -3.37 6.39
C THR A 110 -3.33 -2.86 4.95
N TYR A 111 -3.52 -3.76 3.97
CA TYR A 111 -3.70 -3.39 2.57
C TYR A 111 -4.97 -2.57 2.36
N ARG A 112 -4.87 -1.54 1.50
CA ARG A 112 -6.00 -0.71 1.12
C ARG A 112 -6.03 -0.49 -0.40
N THR A 113 -7.18 -0.75 -1.00
CA THR A 113 -7.36 -0.74 -2.45
C THR A 113 -7.28 0.65 -3.06
N VAL A 114 -7.68 1.68 -2.30
CA VAL A 114 -7.81 3.06 -2.78
C VAL A 114 -6.48 3.63 -3.27
N ASP A 115 -5.38 3.33 -2.60
CA ASP A 115 -4.03 3.80 -2.96
C ASP A 115 -3.00 2.68 -3.12
N GLY A 116 -3.37 1.42 -2.83
CA GLY A 116 -2.48 0.27 -2.97
C GLY A 116 -1.38 0.18 -1.92
N ARG A 117 -1.49 0.91 -0.82
CA ARG A 117 -0.52 0.91 0.27
C ARG A 117 -0.88 -0.12 1.35
N GLY A 118 0.03 -0.34 2.27
CA GLY A 118 -0.10 -1.39 3.28
C GLY A 118 0.10 -2.79 2.71
N GLY A 119 -0.38 -3.81 3.44
CA GLY A 119 -0.35 -5.19 3.01
C GLY A 119 0.90 -5.99 3.40
N ALA A 120 1.00 -7.18 2.85
CA ALA A 120 2.04 -8.17 3.19
C ALA A 120 3.38 -7.91 2.50
N GLY A 121 3.40 -7.09 1.44
CA GLY A 121 4.45 -7.04 0.43
C GLY A 121 5.84 -6.64 0.90
N ARG A 122 5.97 -6.03 2.09
CA ARG A 122 7.22 -5.41 2.55
C ARG A 122 7.60 -5.79 3.99
N GLY A 123 6.85 -6.66 4.66
CA GLY A 123 7.13 -7.08 6.03
C GLY A 123 7.07 -5.95 7.06
N GLN A 124 6.19 -4.99 6.88
CA GLN A 124 6.07 -3.77 7.69
C GLN A 124 5.70 -4.00 9.16
N GLN A 125 5.18 -5.17 9.50
CA GLN A 125 4.88 -5.55 10.88
C GLN A 125 6.14 -5.54 11.79
N ARG A 126 7.35 -5.48 11.24
CA ARG A 126 8.61 -5.35 11.98
C ARG A 126 8.84 -3.94 12.51
N PHE A 127 8.18 -2.92 11.97
CA PHE A 127 8.46 -1.51 12.17
C PHE A 127 7.31 -0.78 12.85
N ALA A 128 7.63 0.32 13.55
CA ALA A 128 6.63 1.25 14.02
C ALA A 128 5.83 1.87 12.83
N PRO A 129 4.54 2.18 12.99
CA PRO A 129 3.74 1.98 14.21
C PRO A 129 3.18 0.55 14.35
N LEU A 130 3.20 -0.26 13.27
CA LEU A 130 2.50 -1.55 13.21
C LEU A 130 2.98 -2.56 14.25
N ASN A 131 4.29 -2.59 14.55
CA ASN A 131 4.85 -3.49 15.57
C ASN A 131 4.31 -3.20 16.97
N SER A 132 3.73 -2.02 17.20
CA SER A 132 3.27 -1.53 18.50
C SER A 132 1.77 -1.20 18.56
N TRP A 133 1.01 -1.52 17.50
CA TRP A 133 -0.44 -1.37 17.54
C TRP A 133 -1.08 -2.33 18.56
N PRO A 134 -2.13 -1.89 19.31
CA PRO A 134 -2.81 -2.75 20.29
C PRO A 134 -3.31 -4.07 19.71
N ASP A 135 -3.79 -4.08 18.47
CA ASP A 135 -4.26 -5.30 17.80
C ASP A 135 -3.12 -6.30 17.47
N ASN A 136 -1.89 -5.84 17.49
CA ASN A 136 -0.69 -6.66 17.26
C ASN A 136 -0.03 -7.19 18.55
N VAL A 137 -0.71 -7.07 19.69
CA VAL A 137 -0.21 -7.62 20.98
C VAL A 137 0.23 -9.07 20.79
N SER A 138 1.42 -9.38 21.29
CA SER A 138 2.08 -10.70 21.25
C SER A 138 2.55 -11.18 19.87
N LEU A 139 2.37 -10.42 18.78
CA LEU A 139 2.96 -10.77 17.48
C LEU A 139 4.47 -10.54 17.40
N ASP A 140 5.03 -9.74 18.29
CA ASP A 140 6.47 -9.65 18.55
C ASP A 140 7.05 -11.02 18.95
N LYS A 141 6.31 -11.81 19.75
CA LYS A 141 6.67 -13.18 20.12
C LYS A 141 6.62 -14.12 18.90
N ALA A 142 5.60 -14.00 18.07
CA ALA A 142 5.50 -14.77 16.82
C ALA A 142 6.72 -14.54 15.91
N ARG A 143 7.13 -13.29 15.74
CA ARG A 143 8.34 -12.93 14.98
C ARG A 143 9.61 -13.49 15.63
N ARG A 144 9.70 -13.46 16.95
CA ARG A 144 10.84 -14.01 17.67
C ARG A 144 10.94 -15.53 17.56
N LEU A 145 9.80 -16.23 17.58
CA LEU A 145 9.72 -17.68 17.32
C LEU A 145 10.24 -18.06 15.93
N LEU A 146 9.97 -17.23 14.92
CA LEU A 146 10.47 -17.45 13.54
C LEU A 146 11.97 -17.15 13.36
N TRP A 147 12.61 -16.45 14.28
CA TRP A 147 14.00 -16.04 14.10
C TRP A 147 14.98 -17.19 13.82
N PRO A 148 14.93 -18.35 14.49
CA PRO A 148 15.83 -19.47 14.18
C PRO A 148 15.69 -19.96 12.75
N VAL A 149 14.47 -19.97 12.19
CA VAL A 149 14.20 -20.33 10.80
C VAL A 149 14.77 -19.25 9.87
N LYS A 150 14.47 -17.97 10.12
CA LYS A 150 15.03 -16.86 9.33
C LYS A 150 16.55 -16.87 9.34
N GLN A 151 17.15 -17.10 10.49
CA GLN A 151 18.60 -17.18 10.64
C GLN A 151 19.21 -18.31 9.81
N LYS A 152 18.57 -19.49 9.80
CA LYS A 152 19.02 -20.66 9.02
C LYS A 152 19.00 -20.43 7.52
N TYR A 153 17.94 -19.80 7.00
CA TYR A 153 17.75 -19.61 5.56
C TYR A 153 18.28 -18.26 5.04
N GLY A 154 18.52 -17.30 5.93
CA GLY A 154 19.12 -16.00 5.60
C GLY A 154 18.33 -15.22 4.57
N GLN A 155 19.02 -14.68 3.57
CA GLN A 155 18.41 -13.84 2.53
C GLN A 155 17.72 -14.63 1.40
N LYS A 156 17.74 -15.97 1.46
CA LYS A 156 16.99 -16.82 0.52
C LYS A 156 15.48 -16.76 0.74
N ILE A 157 15.04 -16.28 1.90
CA ILE A 157 13.64 -15.99 2.22
C ILE A 157 13.56 -14.63 2.90
N SER A 158 12.74 -13.72 2.40
CA SER A 158 12.44 -12.45 3.06
C SER A 158 11.60 -12.66 4.31
N TRP A 159 11.58 -11.70 5.23
CA TRP A 159 10.64 -11.70 6.33
C TRP A 159 9.19 -11.61 5.85
N ALA A 160 8.94 -10.80 4.83
CA ALA A 160 7.62 -10.65 4.24
C ALA A 160 7.07 -11.99 3.72
N ASP A 161 7.86 -12.73 2.96
CA ASP A 161 7.46 -14.06 2.49
C ASP A 161 7.38 -15.08 3.61
N LEU A 162 8.29 -15.03 4.59
CA LEU A 162 8.31 -15.95 5.71
C LEU A 162 7.04 -15.84 6.59
N TYR A 163 6.54 -14.61 6.83
CA TYR A 163 5.30 -14.42 7.59
C TYR A 163 4.10 -15.05 6.88
N MET A 164 3.97 -14.82 5.58
CA MET A 164 2.87 -15.37 4.80
C MET A 164 2.97 -16.88 4.66
N LEU A 165 4.16 -17.40 4.42
CA LEU A 165 4.40 -18.83 4.34
C LEU A 165 4.13 -19.55 5.67
N ALA A 166 4.51 -18.94 6.80
CA ALA A 166 4.23 -19.49 8.12
C ALA A 166 2.72 -19.61 8.39
N GLY A 167 1.92 -18.64 7.98
CA GLY A 167 0.46 -18.71 8.02
C GLY A 167 -0.11 -19.83 7.13
N ASN A 168 0.40 -19.99 5.92
CA ASN A 168 0.00 -21.07 5.02
C ASN A 168 0.35 -22.45 5.61
N VAL A 169 1.57 -22.62 6.12
CA VAL A 169 2.01 -23.88 6.73
C VAL A 169 1.19 -24.20 7.99
N ALA A 170 0.78 -23.17 8.73
CA ALA A 170 -0.10 -23.33 9.89
C ALA A 170 -1.48 -23.87 9.48
N LEU A 171 -2.09 -23.34 8.41
CA LEU A 171 -3.35 -23.86 7.86
C LEU A 171 -3.20 -25.31 7.35
N GLU A 172 -2.14 -25.61 6.63
CA GLU A 172 -1.86 -26.98 6.16
C GLU A 172 -1.68 -27.96 7.32
N ASN A 173 -1.00 -27.53 8.38
CA ASN A 173 -0.79 -28.37 9.57
C ASN A 173 -2.09 -28.60 10.34
N ALA A 174 -3.06 -27.67 10.23
CA ALA A 174 -4.42 -27.87 10.74
C ALA A 174 -5.28 -28.79 9.86
N GLY A 175 -4.73 -29.32 8.76
CA GLY A 175 -5.45 -30.18 7.81
C GLY A 175 -6.20 -29.44 6.71
N PHE A 176 -5.98 -28.13 6.55
CA PHE A 176 -6.59 -27.33 5.49
C PHE A 176 -5.74 -27.35 4.21
N ARG A 177 -6.39 -27.48 3.06
CA ARG A 177 -5.72 -27.36 1.76
C ARG A 177 -5.80 -25.93 1.26
N THR A 178 -4.67 -25.19 1.31
CA THR A 178 -4.58 -23.82 0.78
C THR A 178 -4.73 -23.79 -0.74
N PHE A 179 -5.10 -22.64 -1.30
CA PHE A 179 -5.17 -22.43 -2.75
C PHE A 179 -3.78 -22.45 -3.41
N GLY A 180 -2.76 -22.08 -2.65
CA GLY A 180 -1.38 -22.05 -3.05
C GLY A 180 -0.58 -20.99 -2.30
N PHE A 181 0.65 -20.74 -2.78
CA PHE A 181 1.54 -19.73 -2.24
C PHE A 181 2.48 -19.21 -3.34
N GLY A 182 2.58 -17.91 -3.45
CA GLY A 182 3.61 -17.22 -4.24
C GLY A 182 4.51 -16.41 -3.31
N ALA A 183 5.82 -16.69 -3.36
CA ALA A 183 6.84 -15.80 -2.81
C ALA A 183 7.15 -14.67 -3.80
N GLY A 184 8.04 -13.75 -3.44
CA GLY A 184 8.46 -12.63 -4.29
C GLY A 184 8.26 -11.27 -3.62
N ARG A 185 7.97 -11.24 -2.32
CA ARG A 185 7.92 -10.04 -1.48
C ARG A 185 9.33 -9.72 -1.02
N GLU A 186 9.83 -8.56 -1.38
CA GLU A 186 11.15 -8.11 -0.97
C GLU A 186 11.08 -7.40 0.38
N ASP A 187 12.08 -7.61 1.23
CA ASP A 187 12.20 -6.88 2.49
C ASP A 187 12.56 -5.42 2.26
N VAL A 188 12.06 -4.55 3.14
CA VAL A 188 12.52 -3.17 3.30
C VAL A 188 13.21 -3.01 4.65
N TRP A 189 13.93 -1.89 4.83
CA TRP A 189 14.82 -1.65 5.97
C TRP A 189 14.38 -0.47 6.82
N GLU A 190 13.22 0.10 6.52
CA GLU A 190 12.60 1.23 7.20
C GLU A 190 11.08 1.15 7.13
N PRO A 191 10.34 1.84 8.01
CA PRO A 191 8.89 1.94 7.93
C PRO A 191 8.43 2.61 6.64
N ASP A 192 7.25 2.25 6.14
CA ASP A 192 6.58 2.95 5.04
C ASP A 192 6.05 4.30 5.53
N LEU A 193 6.82 5.35 5.35
CA LEU A 193 6.47 6.71 5.79
C LEU A 193 5.36 7.36 4.95
N ASP A 194 5.05 6.79 3.79
CA ASP A 194 4.00 7.23 2.89
C ASP A 194 2.61 6.71 3.26
N VAL A 195 2.53 5.75 4.17
CA VAL A 195 1.25 5.27 4.70
C VAL A 195 0.80 6.23 5.80
N ASP A 196 -0.13 7.11 5.46
CA ASP A 196 -0.77 7.96 6.45
C ASP A 196 -1.84 7.16 7.19
N TRP A 197 -1.61 6.93 8.47
CA TRP A 197 -2.55 6.27 9.37
C TRP A 197 -3.49 7.26 10.07
N GLY A 198 -3.35 8.57 9.77
CA GLY A 198 -4.11 9.64 10.39
C GLY A 198 -3.51 10.12 11.72
N ASP A 199 -4.06 11.22 12.25
CA ASP A 199 -3.68 11.74 13.57
C ASP A 199 -4.32 10.89 14.66
N GLU A 200 -3.51 10.34 15.55
CA GLU A 200 -3.97 9.50 16.66
C GLU A 200 -5.04 10.20 17.52
N LYS A 201 -4.92 11.49 17.73
CA LYS A 201 -5.90 12.28 18.51
C LYS A 201 -7.25 12.37 17.81
N GLU A 202 -7.26 12.52 16.49
CA GLU A 202 -8.49 12.52 15.70
C GLU A 202 -9.12 11.13 15.70
N TRP A 203 -8.35 10.07 15.58
CA TRP A 203 -8.82 8.71 15.63
C TRP A 203 -9.44 8.33 16.97
N LEU A 204 -8.81 8.70 18.07
CA LEU A 204 -9.32 8.45 19.40
C LEU A 204 -10.61 9.24 19.69
N ALA A 205 -10.77 10.42 19.05
CA ALA A 205 -11.95 11.28 19.21
C ALA A 205 -13.13 10.88 18.31
N HIS A 206 -12.86 10.31 17.13
CA HIS A 206 -13.87 10.05 16.08
C HIS A 206 -13.91 8.58 15.65
N ARG A 207 -14.16 7.67 16.58
CA ARG A 207 -14.29 6.23 16.32
C ARG A 207 -15.59 5.84 15.61
N HIS A 208 -16.06 6.64 14.66
CA HIS A 208 -17.35 6.41 13.99
C HIS A 208 -17.15 5.89 12.55
N PRO A 209 -17.84 4.77 12.19
CA PRO A 209 -17.80 4.20 10.84
C PRO A 209 -18.17 5.18 9.73
N GLU A 210 -19.08 6.12 9.98
CA GLU A 210 -19.54 7.09 9.00
C GLU A 210 -18.47 8.14 8.61
N SER A 211 -17.57 8.48 9.54
CA SER A 211 -16.44 9.38 9.23
C SER A 211 -15.32 8.64 8.49
N LEU A 212 -15.20 7.35 8.72
CA LEU A 212 -14.14 6.49 8.17
C LEU A 212 -14.40 6.05 6.74
N ALA A 213 -15.66 5.97 6.32
CA ALA A 213 -16.03 5.69 4.92
C ALA A 213 -15.45 6.72 3.92
N LYS A 214 -14.98 7.87 4.41
CA LYS A 214 -14.35 8.93 3.61
C LYS A 214 -12.83 8.93 3.66
N GLN A 215 -12.23 8.13 4.52
CA GLN A 215 -10.78 8.05 4.69
C GLN A 215 -10.26 6.72 4.13
N ALA A 216 -9.16 6.78 3.44
CA ALA A 216 -8.49 5.62 2.86
C ALA A 216 -7.72 4.82 3.92
N ILE A 217 -8.41 4.36 4.97
CA ILE A 217 -7.79 3.69 6.09
C ILE A 217 -8.20 2.22 6.08
N GLY A 218 -7.22 1.32 6.26
CA GLY A 218 -7.45 -0.13 6.31
C GLY A 218 -8.07 -0.63 7.62
N ALA A 219 -8.37 0.26 8.58
CA ALA A 219 -8.97 -0.08 9.86
C ALA A 219 -10.07 0.90 10.22
N THR A 220 -11.10 0.45 10.93
CA THR A 220 -12.20 1.32 11.38
C THR A 220 -11.90 2.01 12.72
N GLU A 221 -10.92 1.53 13.45
CA GLU A 221 -10.43 2.15 14.68
C GLU A 221 -8.90 2.12 14.70
N MET A 222 -8.28 3.17 15.21
CA MET A 222 -6.82 3.27 15.28
C MET A 222 -6.20 2.12 16.06
N GLY A 223 -5.18 1.50 15.48
CA GLY A 223 -4.48 0.37 16.09
C GLY A 223 -5.23 -0.96 16.04
N LEU A 224 -6.43 -0.99 15.46
CA LEU A 224 -7.18 -2.21 15.15
C LEU A 224 -7.13 -2.46 13.65
N ILE A 225 -6.57 -3.60 13.24
CA ILE A 225 -6.36 -3.92 11.83
C ILE A 225 -7.67 -4.17 11.10
N TYR A 226 -8.71 -4.59 11.83
CA TYR A 226 -10.02 -4.88 11.26
C TYR A 226 -11.12 -4.07 11.94
N VAL A 227 -11.90 -4.69 12.80
CA VAL A 227 -13.02 -4.09 13.51
C VAL A 227 -12.90 -4.37 15.00
N ASN A 228 -13.49 -3.50 15.82
CA ASN A 228 -13.56 -3.78 17.25
C ASN A 228 -14.35 -5.07 17.49
N PRO A 229 -13.75 -6.12 18.08
CA PRO A 229 -14.41 -7.41 18.30
C PRO A 229 -15.57 -7.36 19.29
N GLU A 230 -15.68 -6.28 20.08
CA GLU A 230 -16.82 -5.98 20.96
C GLU A 230 -17.93 -5.17 20.24
N GLY A 231 -17.83 -4.98 18.91
CA GLY A 231 -18.68 -4.10 18.11
C GLY A 231 -18.20 -2.63 18.14
N PRO A 232 -18.72 -1.77 17.26
CA PRO A 232 -18.36 -0.36 17.20
C PRO A 232 -18.52 0.30 18.58
N ASN A 233 -17.48 1.00 19.04
CA ASN A 233 -17.41 1.61 20.38
C ASN A 233 -17.70 0.64 21.54
N ALA A 234 -17.35 -0.63 21.39
CA ALA A 234 -17.66 -1.69 22.36
C ALA A 234 -19.16 -1.77 22.71
N SER A 235 -20.01 -1.64 21.69
CA SER A 235 -21.49 -1.60 21.85
C SER A 235 -22.07 -2.91 22.36
N GLY A 236 -21.44 -4.04 22.09
CA GLY A 236 -21.97 -5.36 22.36
C GLY A 236 -23.13 -5.79 21.44
N GLU A 237 -23.45 -4.98 20.42
CA GLU A 237 -24.59 -5.19 19.53
C GLU A 237 -24.13 -5.80 18.19
N PRO A 238 -24.39 -7.10 17.92
CA PRO A 238 -23.88 -7.79 16.76
C PRO A 238 -24.21 -7.11 15.42
N LEU A 239 -25.46 -6.67 15.24
CA LEU A 239 -25.88 -6.09 13.96
C LEU A 239 -25.20 -4.76 13.66
N SER A 240 -24.83 -4.00 14.69
CA SER A 240 -24.15 -2.71 14.53
C SER A 240 -22.75 -2.86 13.92
N ALA A 241 -22.13 -4.04 14.01
CA ALA A 241 -20.80 -4.30 13.46
C ALA A 241 -20.79 -4.52 11.95
N ALA A 242 -21.94 -4.84 11.32
CA ALA A 242 -22.00 -5.21 9.91
C ALA A 242 -21.42 -4.13 8.96
N ALA A 243 -21.75 -2.86 9.21
CA ALA A 243 -21.25 -1.74 8.41
C ALA A 243 -19.74 -1.55 8.57
N ALA A 244 -19.21 -1.67 9.79
CA ALA A 244 -17.78 -1.57 10.07
C ALA A 244 -17.00 -2.72 9.44
N ILE A 245 -17.53 -3.96 9.52
CA ILE A 245 -16.95 -5.13 8.87
C ILE A 245 -16.83 -4.90 7.35
N ARG A 246 -17.93 -4.51 6.68
CA ARG A 246 -17.93 -4.26 5.24
C ARG A 246 -16.99 -3.12 4.85
N ALA A 247 -16.94 -2.05 5.62
CA ALA A 247 -16.04 -0.92 5.34
C ALA A 247 -14.58 -1.36 5.40
N THR A 248 -14.16 -2.03 6.46
CA THR A 248 -12.77 -2.46 6.65
C THR A 248 -12.35 -3.52 5.62
N PHE A 249 -13.13 -4.58 5.47
CA PHE A 249 -12.81 -5.64 4.53
C PHE A 249 -12.96 -5.19 3.06
N GLY A 250 -13.89 -4.30 2.77
CA GLY A 250 -14.03 -3.66 1.46
C GLY A 250 -12.78 -2.84 1.07
N ASN A 251 -12.16 -2.17 2.04
CA ASN A 251 -10.87 -1.50 1.83
C ASN A 251 -9.76 -2.48 1.43
N MET A 252 -9.86 -3.75 1.82
CA MET A 252 -8.97 -4.83 1.40
C MET A 252 -9.43 -5.56 0.12
N ALA A 253 -10.45 -5.06 -0.56
CA ALA A 253 -11.07 -5.63 -1.75
C ALA A 253 -11.87 -6.93 -1.51
N MET A 254 -12.36 -7.18 -0.30
CA MET A 254 -13.16 -8.37 0.02
C MET A 254 -14.66 -8.09 -0.15
N ASP A 255 -15.36 -9.00 -0.79
CA ASP A 255 -16.83 -9.04 -0.85
C ASP A 255 -17.44 -9.78 0.35
N ASP A 256 -18.77 -9.81 0.44
CA ASP A 256 -19.48 -10.43 1.56
C ASP A 256 -19.18 -11.93 1.71
N GLU A 257 -18.98 -12.65 0.60
CA GLU A 257 -18.62 -14.07 0.64
C GLU A 257 -17.20 -14.30 1.19
N GLU A 258 -16.25 -13.52 0.71
CA GLU A 258 -14.87 -13.51 1.17
C GLU A 258 -14.77 -13.09 2.65
N ILE A 259 -15.56 -12.11 3.07
CA ILE A 259 -15.65 -11.66 4.47
C ILE A 259 -16.09 -12.80 5.38
N VAL A 260 -17.23 -13.43 5.08
CA VAL A 260 -17.77 -14.54 5.90
C VAL A 260 -16.78 -15.70 5.93
N ALA A 261 -16.19 -16.06 4.78
CA ALA A 261 -15.20 -17.12 4.69
C ALA A 261 -13.96 -16.83 5.55
N LEU A 262 -13.41 -15.61 5.45
CA LEU A 262 -12.21 -15.21 6.19
C LEU A 262 -12.44 -15.19 7.70
N ILE A 263 -13.53 -14.58 8.18
CA ILE A 263 -13.84 -14.52 9.61
C ILE A 263 -14.02 -15.93 10.16
N ALA A 264 -14.92 -16.73 9.58
CA ALA A 264 -15.20 -18.07 10.06
C ALA A 264 -14.01 -19.03 9.95
N GLY A 265 -13.22 -18.91 8.88
CA GLY A 265 -12.02 -19.72 8.69
C GLY A 265 -10.90 -19.38 9.66
N GLY A 266 -10.66 -18.11 9.89
CA GLY A 266 -9.69 -17.66 10.90
C GLY A 266 -10.09 -18.09 12.30
N HIS A 267 -11.35 -17.88 12.65
CA HIS A 267 -11.89 -18.17 13.99
C HIS A 267 -12.19 -19.67 14.21
N THR A 268 -12.08 -20.52 13.21
CA THR A 268 -12.13 -21.98 13.39
C THR A 268 -10.92 -22.49 14.19
N LEU A 269 -9.82 -21.73 14.24
CA LEU A 269 -8.53 -22.09 14.82
C LEU A 269 -8.10 -21.15 15.92
N GLY A 270 -7.45 -21.69 16.96
CA GLY A 270 -6.88 -20.91 18.07
C GLY A 270 -7.92 -20.37 19.06
N LYS A 271 -7.54 -19.31 19.74
CA LYS A 271 -8.34 -18.61 20.75
C LYS A 271 -7.89 -17.14 20.88
N THR A 272 -8.72 -16.32 21.53
CA THR A 272 -8.31 -15.03 22.08
C THR A 272 -7.81 -15.18 23.53
N HIS A 273 -7.07 -14.20 24.05
CA HIS A 273 -6.50 -14.24 25.39
C HIS A 273 -6.91 -13.00 26.19
N GLY A 274 -7.53 -13.24 27.33
CA GLY A 274 -8.02 -12.22 28.24
C GLY A 274 -8.09 -12.74 29.66
N ALA A 275 -7.00 -13.37 30.14
CA ALA A 275 -6.93 -14.05 31.45
C ALA A 275 -7.18 -13.10 32.64
N ALA A 276 -6.87 -11.81 32.49
CA ALA A 276 -7.09 -10.78 33.52
C ALA A 276 -7.23 -9.40 32.86
N GLU A 277 -7.40 -8.37 33.69
CA GLU A 277 -7.52 -6.98 33.24
C GLU A 277 -6.31 -6.53 32.42
N THR A 278 -6.56 -5.74 31.37
CA THR A 278 -5.54 -5.22 30.46
C THR A 278 -4.52 -4.28 31.14
N SER A 279 -4.85 -3.75 32.32
CA SER A 279 -3.95 -2.97 33.17
C SER A 279 -2.67 -3.72 33.61
N HIS A 280 -2.68 -5.04 33.53
CA HIS A 280 -1.49 -5.87 33.76
C HIS A 280 -0.51 -5.89 32.59
N VAL A 281 -0.93 -5.49 31.39
CA VAL A 281 -0.11 -5.51 30.19
C VAL A 281 0.81 -4.29 30.18
N GLY A 282 2.12 -4.55 30.07
CA GLY A 282 3.13 -3.49 29.99
C GLY A 282 3.20 -2.81 28.63
N ALA A 283 4.19 -1.95 28.47
CA ALA A 283 4.39 -1.15 27.28
C ALA A 283 4.58 -1.99 26.01
N GLU A 284 4.16 -1.43 24.88
CA GLU A 284 4.37 -1.97 23.54
C GLU A 284 5.87 -2.03 23.17
N PRO A 285 6.28 -2.76 22.11
CA PRO A 285 7.68 -2.94 21.73
C PRO A 285 8.50 -1.67 21.60
N GLU A 286 7.93 -0.59 21.03
CA GLU A 286 8.64 0.69 20.84
C GLU A 286 8.87 1.46 22.16
N ALA A 287 8.00 1.28 23.15
CA ALA A 287 8.13 1.91 24.46
C ALA A 287 8.72 0.98 25.52
N ALA A 288 8.97 -0.29 25.19
CA ALA A 288 9.58 -1.24 26.09
C ALA A 288 11.06 -0.87 26.39
N PRO A 289 11.60 -1.20 27.57
CA PRO A 289 12.97 -0.89 27.90
C PRO A 289 13.97 -1.68 27.04
N LEU A 290 15.19 -1.16 26.90
CA LEU A 290 16.23 -1.71 26.01
C LEU A 290 16.54 -3.19 26.29
N GLU A 291 16.53 -3.61 27.54
CA GLU A 291 16.77 -4.99 27.94
C GLU A 291 15.69 -5.97 27.48
N ALA A 292 14.50 -5.47 27.12
CA ALA A 292 13.45 -6.28 26.52
C ALA A 292 13.75 -6.67 25.06
N GLN A 293 14.73 -6.04 24.43
CA GLN A 293 15.26 -6.40 23.11
C GLN A 293 14.18 -6.49 22.03
N GLY A 294 13.25 -5.51 21.99
CA GLY A 294 12.16 -5.42 21.03
C GLY A 294 10.96 -6.33 21.33
N LEU A 295 10.91 -6.94 22.52
CA LEU A 295 9.70 -7.59 23.03
C LEU A 295 8.95 -6.63 23.94
N GLY A 296 7.69 -6.42 23.67
CA GLY A 296 6.81 -5.58 24.48
C GLY A 296 5.73 -6.38 25.19
N TRP A 297 4.75 -5.66 25.72
CA TRP A 297 3.54 -6.21 26.34
C TRP A 297 3.81 -7.30 27.39
N HIS A 298 4.83 -7.09 28.21
CA HIS A 298 5.12 -7.95 29.34
C HIS A 298 4.00 -7.85 30.36
N SER A 299 3.30 -8.95 30.61
CA SER A 299 2.21 -8.98 31.59
C SER A 299 2.73 -9.25 33.00
N SER A 300 2.20 -8.50 33.97
CA SER A 300 2.44 -8.73 35.40
C SER A 300 1.50 -9.75 36.05
N TYR A 301 0.55 -10.30 35.24
CA TYR A 301 -0.41 -11.29 35.74
C TYR A 301 0.14 -12.70 35.66
N GLY A 302 0.16 -13.42 36.77
CA GLY A 302 0.63 -14.80 36.84
C GLY A 302 2.01 -15.00 36.21
N SER A 303 2.10 -15.92 35.26
CA SER A 303 3.32 -16.16 34.46
C SER A 303 3.53 -15.16 33.32
N GLY A 304 2.54 -14.35 33.00
CA GLY A 304 2.52 -13.42 31.88
C GLY A 304 2.38 -14.09 30.50
N ALA A 305 2.26 -15.40 30.43
CA ALA A 305 2.20 -16.18 29.21
C ALA A 305 1.31 -17.43 29.39
N GLY A 306 1.10 -18.19 28.34
CA GLY A 306 0.30 -19.39 28.40
C GLY A 306 -1.12 -19.16 28.92
N ALA A 307 -1.52 -19.83 29.98
CA ALA A 307 -2.83 -19.69 30.60
C ALA A 307 -3.11 -18.29 31.16
N ASP A 308 -2.05 -17.54 31.48
CA ASP A 308 -2.11 -16.18 32.03
C ASP A 308 -1.95 -15.10 30.96
N ALA A 309 -1.93 -15.45 29.67
CA ALA A 309 -1.72 -14.50 28.59
C ALA A 309 -2.89 -13.53 28.46
N ILE A 310 -2.58 -12.27 28.17
CA ILE A 310 -3.52 -11.20 27.88
C ILE A 310 -3.12 -10.57 26.55
N THR A 311 -4.04 -10.57 25.57
CA THR A 311 -3.87 -9.91 24.27
C THR A 311 -4.99 -8.91 24.03
N SER A 312 -6.12 -9.35 23.47
CA SER A 312 -7.29 -8.51 23.20
C SER A 312 -8.17 -8.22 24.43
N GLY A 313 -7.93 -8.90 25.52
CA GLY A 313 -8.84 -8.88 26.68
C GLY A 313 -10.05 -9.79 26.54
N LEU A 314 -10.31 -10.35 25.38
CA LEU A 314 -11.35 -11.36 25.13
C LEU A 314 -10.82 -12.76 25.47
N GLU A 315 -11.71 -13.66 25.88
CA GLU A 315 -11.38 -15.03 26.24
C GLU A 315 -12.32 -15.99 25.49
N VAL A 316 -12.17 -16.04 24.17
CA VAL A 316 -13.06 -16.75 23.26
C VAL A 316 -12.37 -17.94 22.63
N VAL A 317 -13.07 -19.08 22.61
CA VAL A 317 -12.72 -20.29 21.85
C VAL A 317 -13.96 -20.75 21.11
N TRP A 318 -13.88 -20.82 19.80
CA TRP A 318 -15.05 -21.01 18.94
C TRP A 318 -15.44 -22.46 18.69
N THR A 319 -14.45 -23.37 18.64
CA THR A 319 -14.62 -24.74 18.14
C THR A 319 -14.08 -25.79 19.09
N GLN A 320 -14.59 -27.01 18.95
CA GLN A 320 -14.13 -28.16 19.71
C GLN A 320 -12.76 -28.68 19.30
N THR A 321 -12.27 -28.25 18.13
CA THR A 321 -11.00 -28.69 17.54
C THR A 321 -10.14 -27.48 17.16
N PRO A 322 -9.67 -26.67 18.14
CA PRO A 322 -9.04 -25.39 17.87
C PRO A 322 -7.68 -25.45 17.17
N THR A 323 -7.14 -26.67 16.98
CA THR A 323 -5.89 -26.89 16.21
C THR A 323 -6.13 -27.68 14.92
N GLN A 324 -7.40 -27.94 14.55
CA GLN A 324 -7.77 -28.67 13.35
C GLN A 324 -8.87 -27.95 12.59
N TRP A 325 -8.72 -27.89 11.28
CA TRP A 325 -9.74 -27.31 10.41
C TRP A 325 -11.05 -28.10 10.48
N SER A 326 -12.15 -27.40 10.61
CA SER A 326 -13.48 -28.00 10.75
C SER A 326 -14.60 -27.03 10.38
N ASN A 327 -15.83 -27.52 10.27
CA ASN A 327 -17.02 -26.69 10.08
C ASN A 327 -17.71 -26.30 11.42
N TYR A 328 -17.08 -26.62 12.55
CA TYR A 328 -17.68 -26.40 13.87
C TYR A 328 -17.98 -24.94 14.19
N PHE A 329 -17.31 -23.97 13.56
CA PHE A 329 -17.64 -22.55 13.74
C PHE A 329 -19.13 -22.31 13.36
N PHE A 330 -19.54 -22.70 12.15
CA PHE A 330 -20.92 -22.51 11.70
C PHE A 330 -21.90 -23.43 12.43
N GLU A 331 -21.51 -24.65 12.74
CA GLU A 331 -22.33 -25.56 13.51
C GLU A 331 -22.68 -24.94 14.87
N ASN A 332 -21.70 -24.43 15.61
CA ASN A 332 -21.90 -23.79 16.89
C ASN A 332 -22.69 -22.47 16.75
N LEU A 333 -22.36 -21.66 15.74
CA LEU A 333 -23.02 -20.37 15.50
C LEU A 333 -24.53 -20.52 15.38
N PHE A 334 -25.03 -21.53 14.67
CA PHE A 334 -26.44 -21.76 14.42
C PHE A 334 -27.15 -22.71 15.38
N LYS A 335 -26.39 -23.56 16.06
CA LYS A 335 -26.96 -24.56 16.99
C LYS A 335 -27.44 -23.97 18.30
N TYR A 336 -26.71 -22.98 18.84
CA TYR A 336 -26.95 -22.46 20.17
C TYR A 336 -27.62 -21.09 20.13
N GLU A 337 -28.31 -20.76 21.23
CA GLU A 337 -28.64 -19.38 21.59
C GLU A 337 -27.43 -18.78 22.31
N TRP A 338 -27.18 -17.49 22.08
CA TRP A 338 -26.02 -16.78 22.58
C TRP A 338 -26.42 -15.77 23.64
N VAL A 339 -25.76 -15.80 24.77
CA VAL A 339 -25.97 -14.89 25.88
C VAL A 339 -24.72 -14.04 26.08
N GLN A 340 -24.94 -12.72 26.17
CA GLN A 340 -23.84 -11.81 26.42
C GLN A 340 -23.22 -12.08 27.79
N THR A 341 -21.90 -12.13 27.83
CA THR A 341 -21.09 -12.31 29.03
C THR A 341 -19.85 -11.42 28.97
N ARG A 342 -19.02 -11.50 29.98
CA ARG A 342 -17.76 -10.79 29.99
C ARG A 342 -16.61 -11.75 30.23
N SER A 343 -15.46 -11.46 29.57
CA SER A 343 -14.20 -12.14 29.84
C SER A 343 -13.68 -11.82 31.24
N PRO A 344 -12.67 -12.53 31.74
CA PRO A 344 -11.97 -12.14 32.98
C PRO A 344 -11.37 -10.72 32.92
N ALA A 345 -11.02 -10.23 31.73
CA ALA A 345 -10.58 -8.86 31.50
C ALA A 345 -11.72 -7.81 31.43
N GLY A 346 -12.96 -8.24 31.52
CA GLY A 346 -14.13 -7.37 31.46
C GLY A 346 -14.68 -7.08 30.06
N ALA A 347 -14.05 -7.60 28.99
CA ALA A 347 -14.49 -7.39 27.61
C ALA A 347 -15.80 -8.13 27.31
N ILE A 348 -16.61 -7.55 26.41
CA ILE A 348 -17.91 -8.12 26.01
C ILE A 348 -17.70 -9.28 25.03
N GLN A 349 -18.26 -10.42 25.37
CA GLN A 349 -18.28 -11.61 24.52
C GLN A 349 -19.61 -12.36 24.72
N PHE A 350 -19.82 -13.45 24.00
CA PHE A 350 -21.01 -14.27 24.09
C PHE A 350 -20.65 -15.71 24.43
N GLU A 351 -21.48 -16.34 25.27
CA GLU A 351 -21.39 -17.77 25.61
C GLU A 351 -22.65 -18.51 25.14
N ALA A 352 -22.48 -19.74 24.69
CA ALA A 352 -23.59 -20.59 24.27
C ALA A 352 -24.46 -20.97 25.45
N LYS A 353 -25.76 -20.55 25.44
CA LYS A 353 -26.74 -20.84 26.47
C LYS A 353 -27.03 -22.33 26.52
N ASP A 354 -27.05 -22.89 27.72
CA ASP A 354 -27.38 -24.31 27.96
C ASP A 354 -26.54 -25.32 27.16
N ALA A 355 -25.40 -24.90 26.61
CA ALA A 355 -24.49 -25.78 25.90
C ALA A 355 -23.70 -26.66 26.85
N PRO A 356 -23.33 -27.91 26.44
CA PRO A 356 -22.36 -28.67 27.17
C PRO A 356 -20.95 -28.10 27.08
N GLU A 357 -20.12 -28.33 28.07
CA GLU A 357 -18.70 -28.01 28.05
C GLU A 357 -17.96 -28.99 27.16
N ILE A 358 -17.71 -28.58 25.91
CA ILE A 358 -17.13 -29.45 24.85
C ILE A 358 -15.77 -28.97 24.36
N ILE A 359 -15.43 -27.72 24.59
CA ILE A 359 -14.19 -27.12 24.13
C ILE A 359 -13.06 -27.42 25.12
N PRO A 360 -11.96 -28.06 24.70
CA PRO A 360 -10.85 -28.37 25.58
C PRO A 360 -10.14 -27.10 26.06
N ASP A 361 -9.68 -27.10 27.31
CA ASP A 361 -8.81 -26.05 27.81
C ASP A 361 -7.40 -26.19 27.20
N PRO A 362 -6.73 -25.09 26.81
CA PRO A 362 -5.44 -25.16 26.12
C PRO A 362 -4.29 -25.70 26.96
N PHE A 363 -4.36 -25.56 28.31
CA PHE A 363 -3.28 -25.92 29.23
C PHE A 363 -3.70 -26.98 30.25
N ASN A 364 -4.98 -27.35 30.30
CA ASN A 364 -5.48 -28.39 31.20
C ASN A 364 -6.47 -29.32 30.45
N PRO A 365 -6.01 -30.48 29.97
CA PRO A 365 -6.83 -31.38 29.16
C PRO A 365 -8.06 -31.97 29.90
N GLU A 366 -8.09 -31.92 31.23
CA GLU A 366 -9.24 -32.39 32.03
C GLU A 366 -10.35 -31.33 32.11
N LYS A 367 -10.04 -30.07 31.82
CA LYS A 367 -11.02 -28.98 31.81
C LYS A 367 -11.59 -28.76 30.42
N LYS A 368 -12.88 -28.46 30.41
CA LYS A 368 -13.60 -28.03 29.20
C LYS A 368 -14.39 -26.78 29.51
N ARG A 369 -14.76 -26.07 28.47
CA ARG A 369 -15.61 -24.86 28.52
C ARG A 369 -16.68 -24.92 27.45
N LYS A 370 -17.69 -24.07 27.58
CA LYS A 370 -18.71 -23.89 26.57
C LYS A 370 -18.17 -23.15 25.36
N PRO A 371 -18.78 -23.30 24.18
CA PRO A 371 -18.48 -22.46 23.03
C PRO A 371 -18.72 -20.98 23.33
N THR A 372 -17.83 -20.14 22.84
CA THR A 372 -17.91 -18.68 22.97
C THR A 372 -17.75 -18.02 21.60
N MET A 373 -18.30 -16.82 21.44
CA MET A 373 -18.26 -16.01 20.20
C MET A 373 -17.96 -14.57 20.53
N LEU A 374 -17.35 -13.87 19.57
CA LEU A 374 -17.25 -12.41 19.57
C LEU A 374 -18.56 -11.76 19.18
N VAL A 375 -18.72 -10.49 19.47
CA VAL A 375 -19.85 -9.70 18.95
C VAL A 375 -19.87 -9.73 17.42
N THR A 376 -18.70 -9.57 16.81
CA THR A 376 -18.53 -9.59 15.34
C THR A 376 -18.78 -10.95 14.69
N ASP A 377 -18.60 -12.07 15.42
CA ASP A 377 -18.97 -13.39 14.90
C ASP A 377 -20.48 -13.52 14.77
N LEU A 378 -21.23 -13.02 15.76
CA LEU A 378 -22.68 -13.06 15.73
C LEU A 378 -23.28 -12.19 14.62
N THR A 379 -22.55 -11.21 14.12
CA THR A 379 -22.94 -10.45 12.93
C THR A 379 -23.17 -11.38 11.73
N LEU A 380 -22.37 -12.45 11.59
CA LEU A 380 -22.50 -13.43 10.50
C LEU A 380 -23.81 -14.22 10.57
N ARG A 381 -24.48 -14.23 11.72
CA ARG A 381 -25.80 -14.84 11.91
C ARG A 381 -26.95 -13.86 11.78
N PHE A 382 -26.76 -12.59 12.19
CA PHE A 382 -27.84 -11.62 12.32
C PHE A 382 -27.94 -10.62 11.16
N ASP A 383 -26.87 -10.36 10.42
CA ASP A 383 -26.96 -9.59 9.18
C ASP A 383 -27.56 -10.47 8.08
N PRO A 384 -28.65 -10.04 7.40
CA PRO A 384 -29.37 -10.90 6.46
C PRO A 384 -28.55 -11.42 5.27
N GLU A 385 -27.60 -10.66 4.78
CA GLU A 385 -26.74 -11.09 3.66
C GLU A 385 -25.66 -12.05 4.15
N PHE A 386 -25.00 -11.74 5.26
CA PHE A 386 -24.02 -12.65 5.86
C PHE A 386 -24.67 -13.96 6.32
N GLU A 387 -25.91 -13.93 6.86
CA GLU A 387 -26.63 -15.14 7.27
C GLU A 387 -26.85 -16.11 6.10
N LYS A 388 -27.26 -15.62 4.94
CA LYS A 388 -27.45 -16.46 3.74
C LYS A 388 -26.17 -17.20 3.38
N ILE A 389 -25.03 -16.49 3.37
CA ILE A 389 -23.72 -17.07 3.06
C ILE A 389 -23.32 -18.07 4.16
N SER A 390 -23.44 -17.69 5.42
CA SER A 390 -23.10 -18.54 6.57
C SER A 390 -23.90 -19.83 6.60
N ARG A 391 -25.21 -19.79 6.28
CA ARG A 391 -26.04 -21.00 6.17
C ARG A 391 -25.68 -21.86 4.98
N ARG A 392 -25.27 -21.27 3.87
CA ARG A 392 -24.75 -22.02 2.73
C ARG A 392 -23.48 -22.78 3.13
N PHE A 393 -22.52 -22.13 3.81
CA PHE A 393 -21.28 -22.73 4.28
C PHE A 393 -21.49 -23.78 5.38
N LEU A 394 -22.52 -23.59 6.23
CA LEU A 394 -22.94 -24.65 7.18
C LEU A 394 -23.38 -25.90 6.46
N ASN A 395 -24.18 -25.78 5.40
CA ASN A 395 -24.77 -26.90 4.67
C ASN A 395 -23.83 -27.47 3.60
N ASP A 396 -22.85 -26.72 3.15
CA ASP A 396 -21.85 -27.11 2.15
C ASP A 396 -20.44 -26.74 2.62
N PRO A 397 -19.81 -27.59 3.43
CA PRO A 397 -18.44 -27.38 3.90
C PRO A 397 -17.40 -27.30 2.77
N GLN A 398 -17.68 -27.89 1.60
CA GLN A 398 -16.78 -27.79 0.46
C GLN A 398 -16.79 -26.39 -0.13
N ALA A 399 -17.97 -25.77 -0.27
CA ALA A 399 -18.07 -24.37 -0.69
C ALA A 399 -17.35 -23.43 0.28
N PHE A 400 -17.43 -23.69 1.59
CA PHE A 400 -16.67 -22.94 2.59
C PHE A 400 -15.17 -23.08 2.40
N ASN A 401 -14.67 -24.33 2.22
CA ASN A 401 -13.26 -24.60 2.00
C ASN A 401 -12.72 -23.86 0.77
N GLU A 402 -13.46 -23.87 -0.33
CA GLU A 402 -13.07 -23.19 -1.57
C GLU A 402 -13.08 -21.67 -1.42
N ALA A 403 -14.12 -21.11 -0.80
CA ALA A 403 -14.22 -19.68 -0.55
C ALA A 403 -13.08 -19.19 0.35
N PHE A 404 -12.81 -19.88 1.47
CA PHE A 404 -11.72 -19.52 2.37
C PHE A 404 -10.35 -19.65 1.69
N ALA A 405 -10.10 -20.72 0.94
CA ALA A 405 -8.82 -20.91 0.25
C ALA A 405 -8.51 -19.76 -0.72
N ARG A 406 -9.51 -19.32 -1.49
CA ARG A 406 -9.39 -18.21 -2.44
C ARG A 406 -9.27 -16.86 -1.73
N ALA A 407 -10.11 -16.63 -0.72
CA ALA A 407 -10.07 -15.38 0.06
C ALA A 407 -8.77 -15.21 0.84
N TRP A 408 -8.25 -16.29 1.45
CA TRP A 408 -6.95 -16.28 2.11
C TRP A 408 -5.80 -16.00 1.14
N PHE A 409 -5.84 -16.61 -0.04
CA PHE A 409 -4.85 -16.35 -1.07
C PHE A 409 -4.92 -14.88 -1.54
N LYS A 410 -6.13 -14.36 -1.79
CA LYS A 410 -6.33 -12.95 -2.13
C LYS A 410 -5.82 -12.02 -1.03
N LEU A 411 -6.19 -12.25 0.23
CA LEU A 411 -5.73 -11.46 1.37
C LEU A 411 -4.20 -11.33 1.41
N THR A 412 -3.50 -12.44 1.23
CA THR A 412 -2.05 -12.52 1.37
C THR A 412 -1.26 -12.14 0.11
N HIS A 413 -1.91 -12.00 -1.07
CA HIS A 413 -1.24 -11.77 -2.35
C HIS A 413 -1.76 -10.55 -3.12
N ARG A 414 -2.81 -9.86 -2.62
CA ARG A 414 -3.48 -8.76 -3.34
C ARG A 414 -2.54 -7.60 -3.70
N ASP A 415 -1.54 -7.37 -2.89
CA ASP A 415 -0.53 -6.31 -3.00
C ASP A 415 0.75 -6.72 -3.76
N MET A 416 0.79 -7.93 -4.33
CA MET A 416 1.98 -8.44 -5.01
C MET A 416 2.06 -8.10 -6.50
N GLY A 417 0.99 -7.58 -7.09
CA GLY A 417 0.91 -7.35 -8.53
C GLY A 417 0.68 -8.64 -9.34
N PRO A 418 1.12 -8.67 -10.60
CA PRO A 418 0.84 -9.78 -11.51
C PRO A 418 1.58 -11.07 -11.13
N LYS A 419 1.00 -12.21 -11.52
CA LYS A 419 1.54 -13.56 -11.25
C LYS A 419 2.98 -13.76 -11.73
N SER A 420 3.45 -13.03 -12.74
CA SER A 420 4.85 -13.06 -13.22
C SER A 420 5.88 -12.70 -12.15
N ARG A 421 5.46 -12.02 -11.08
CA ARG A 421 6.31 -11.71 -9.92
C ARG A 421 6.43 -12.87 -8.93
N TYR A 422 5.52 -13.83 -8.97
CA TYR A 422 5.45 -14.89 -7.95
C TYR A 422 6.56 -15.92 -8.14
N LEU A 423 7.10 -16.39 -7.02
CA LEU A 423 8.18 -17.37 -6.95
C LEU A 423 7.73 -18.62 -6.19
N GLY A 424 8.32 -19.75 -6.50
CA GLY A 424 8.14 -20.99 -5.77
C GLY A 424 7.26 -22.02 -6.46
N PRO A 425 7.26 -23.25 -5.93
CA PRO A 425 6.60 -24.39 -6.58
C PRO A 425 5.09 -24.45 -6.35
N GLU A 426 4.55 -23.66 -5.42
CA GLU A 426 3.13 -23.68 -5.03
C GLU A 426 2.33 -22.52 -5.64
N VAL A 427 2.92 -21.80 -6.60
CA VAL A 427 2.21 -20.73 -7.32
C VAL A 427 1.03 -21.34 -8.09
N PRO A 428 -0.22 -20.86 -7.87
CA PRO A 428 -1.39 -21.37 -8.56
C PRO A 428 -1.27 -21.23 -10.08
N LYS A 429 -1.75 -22.21 -10.81
CA LYS A 429 -1.79 -22.16 -12.29
C LYS A 429 -2.88 -21.24 -12.81
N GLU A 430 -3.98 -21.13 -12.08
CA GLU A 430 -5.10 -20.26 -12.39
C GLU A 430 -4.69 -18.80 -12.36
N ASP A 431 -5.15 -18.00 -13.32
CA ASP A 431 -5.04 -16.56 -13.32
C ASP A 431 -6.30 -15.97 -12.69
N LEU A 432 -6.13 -15.17 -11.64
CA LEU A 432 -7.23 -14.51 -10.96
C LEU A 432 -7.39 -13.10 -11.50
N ILE A 433 -8.64 -12.67 -11.72
CA ILE A 433 -8.93 -11.38 -12.38
C ILE A 433 -8.28 -10.19 -11.66
N TRP A 434 -8.24 -10.22 -10.34
CA TRP A 434 -7.65 -9.15 -9.52
C TRP A 434 -6.11 -9.07 -9.60
N GLN A 435 -5.44 -10.03 -10.25
CA GLN A 435 -4.00 -10.01 -10.51
C GLN A 435 -3.66 -9.23 -11.79
N ASP A 436 -4.66 -8.62 -12.44
CA ASP A 436 -4.53 -7.94 -13.74
C ASP A 436 -3.82 -8.82 -14.79
N PRO A 437 -4.34 -10.05 -15.06
CA PRO A 437 -3.65 -11.03 -15.87
C PRO A 437 -3.37 -10.51 -17.29
N LEU A 438 -2.30 -11.02 -17.86
CA LEU A 438 -1.85 -10.68 -19.21
C LEU A 438 -1.69 -11.96 -20.04
N PRO A 439 -1.93 -11.90 -21.35
CA PRO A 439 -1.68 -13.02 -22.24
C PRO A 439 -0.18 -13.29 -22.38
N ALA A 440 0.17 -14.47 -22.87
CA ALA A 440 1.56 -14.77 -23.21
C ALA A 440 2.05 -13.84 -24.33
N ALA A 441 3.33 -13.47 -24.27
CA ALA A 441 3.97 -12.65 -25.30
C ALA A 441 3.98 -13.40 -26.65
N THR A 442 3.45 -12.74 -27.68
CA THR A 442 3.39 -13.28 -29.06
C THR A 442 4.32 -12.55 -30.04
N HIS A 443 4.89 -11.42 -29.61
CA HIS A 443 5.74 -10.57 -30.43
C HIS A 443 7.12 -10.41 -29.76
N GLN A 444 8.16 -10.51 -30.56
CA GLN A 444 9.55 -10.20 -30.16
C GLN A 444 10.20 -9.44 -31.31
N PRO A 445 9.95 -8.12 -31.43
CA PRO A 445 10.49 -7.33 -32.52
C PRO A 445 12.03 -7.30 -32.47
N SER A 446 12.65 -7.48 -33.64
CA SER A 446 14.09 -7.32 -33.81
C SER A 446 14.52 -5.85 -33.73
N ALA A 447 15.81 -5.59 -33.68
CA ALA A 447 16.33 -4.21 -33.73
C ALA A 447 15.91 -3.49 -35.03
N GLU A 448 15.84 -4.19 -36.16
CA GLU A 448 15.37 -3.66 -37.44
C GLU A 448 13.88 -3.37 -37.41
N ASP A 449 13.07 -4.23 -36.79
CA ASP A 449 11.63 -3.99 -36.60
C ASP A 449 11.41 -2.74 -35.74
N ILE A 450 12.18 -2.59 -34.64
CA ILE A 450 12.10 -1.39 -33.77
C ILE A 450 12.49 -0.13 -34.54
N ALA A 451 13.55 -0.15 -35.33
CA ALA A 451 13.95 0.99 -36.14
C ALA A 451 12.89 1.37 -37.19
N SER A 452 12.27 0.37 -37.82
CA SER A 452 11.16 0.57 -38.77
C SER A 452 9.94 1.17 -38.08
N LEU A 453 9.57 0.68 -36.90
CA LEU A 453 8.46 1.21 -36.08
C LEU A 453 8.73 2.65 -35.65
N LYS A 454 9.94 2.97 -35.17
CA LYS A 454 10.34 4.36 -34.84
C LYS A 454 10.16 5.28 -36.06
N SER A 455 10.59 4.84 -37.24
CA SER A 455 10.45 5.62 -38.47
C SER A 455 8.95 5.82 -38.84
N ALA A 456 8.13 4.80 -38.70
CA ALA A 456 6.70 4.90 -38.97
C ALA A 456 5.99 5.87 -38.00
N ILE A 457 6.34 5.81 -36.70
CA ILE A 457 5.83 6.71 -35.67
C ILE A 457 6.27 8.16 -35.95
N ALA A 458 7.54 8.38 -36.26
CA ALA A 458 8.07 9.71 -36.59
C ALA A 458 7.41 10.32 -37.82
N GLY A 459 7.05 9.48 -38.82
CA GLY A 459 6.35 9.91 -40.04
C GLY A 459 4.84 10.03 -39.92
N ALA A 460 4.25 9.72 -38.77
CA ALA A 460 2.79 9.66 -38.59
C ALA A 460 2.10 11.03 -38.44
N GLY A 461 2.86 12.12 -38.41
CA GLY A 461 2.34 13.49 -38.24
C GLY A 461 1.86 13.85 -36.85
N LEU A 462 2.25 13.04 -35.83
CA LEU A 462 1.97 13.33 -34.44
C LEU A 462 3.04 14.28 -33.86
N SER A 463 2.61 15.23 -33.05
CA SER A 463 3.51 16.16 -32.35
C SER A 463 4.25 15.47 -31.21
N VAL A 464 5.39 16.03 -30.80
CA VAL A 464 6.14 15.60 -29.61
C VAL A 464 5.22 15.53 -28.38
N SER A 465 4.39 16.55 -28.17
CA SER A 465 3.44 16.60 -27.06
C SER A 465 2.48 15.39 -27.08
N GLU A 466 1.94 15.03 -28.24
CA GLU A 466 1.04 13.88 -28.40
C GLU A 466 1.75 12.55 -28.13
N LEU A 467 2.95 12.38 -28.67
CA LEU A 467 3.76 11.17 -28.51
C LEU A 467 4.14 10.93 -27.02
N VAL A 468 4.58 11.99 -26.35
CA VAL A 468 4.97 11.92 -24.95
C VAL A 468 3.75 11.73 -24.04
N SER A 469 2.66 12.47 -24.29
CA SER A 469 1.46 12.41 -23.46
C SER A 469 0.76 11.04 -23.50
N VAL A 470 0.71 10.37 -24.65
CA VAL A 470 0.09 9.04 -24.74
C VAL A 470 0.91 7.97 -24.00
N ALA A 471 2.22 8.02 -24.07
CA ALA A 471 3.09 7.10 -23.35
C ALA A 471 3.00 7.33 -21.83
N TRP A 472 3.03 8.61 -21.39
CA TRP A 472 2.84 8.95 -19.98
C TRP A 472 1.47 8.50 -19.46
N ALA A 473 0.40 8.74 -20.21
CA ALA A 473 -0.95 8.32 -19.85
C ALA A 473 -1.06 6.80 -19.63
N SER A 474 -0.30 6.02 -20.40
CA SER A 474 -0.24 4.56 -20.26
C SER A 474 0.54 4.15 -19.01
N ALA A 475 1.77 4.64 -18.84
CA ALA A 475 2.71 4.19 -17.83
C ALA A 475 2.41 4.75 -16.43
N SER A 476 1.93 5.99 -16.33
CA SER A 476 1.79 6.70 -15.06
C SER A 476 0.66 6.19 -14.15
N THR A 477 -0.13 5.20 -14.59
CA THR A 477 -1.11 4.52 -13.73
C THR A 477 -0.48 3.60 -12.72
N PHE A 478 0.79 3.27 -12.86
CA PHE A 478 1.50 2.36 -11.94
C PHE A 478 1.45 2.85 -10.50
N ARG A 479 1.27 1.89 -9.58
CA ARG A 479 1.32 2.08 -8.13
C ARG A 479 2.40 1.19 -7.53
N GLY A 480 3.40 1.81 -6.91
CA GLY A 480 4.52 1.11 -6.28
C GLY A 480 4.13 0.24 -5.08
N GLY A 481 3.00 0.54 -4.44
CA GLY A 481 2.49 -0.21 -3.29
C GLY A 481 2.06 -1.63 -3.65
N ASP A 482 1.08 -1.75 -4.55
CA ASP A 482 0.49 -3.03 -4.95
C ASP A 482 0.89 -3.51 -6.35
N LYS A 483 1.79 -2.80 -7.02
CA LYS A 483 2.35 -3.18 -8.32
C LYS A 483 1.29 -3.28 -9.44
N ARG A 484 0.19 -2.55 -9.31
CA ARG A 484 -0.88 -2.47 -10.32
C ARG A 484 -0.67 -1.29 -11.27
N GLY A 485 -1.32 -1.34 -12.42
CA GLY A 485 -1.20 -0.32 -13.46
C GLY A 485 0.09 -0.46 -14.27
N GLY A 486 0.45 0.62 -14.99
CA GLY A 486 1.61 0.64 -15.87
C GLY A 486 1.26 0.50 -17.35
N ALA A 487 2.29 0.48 -18.18
CA ALA A 487 2.15 0.48 -19.65
C ALA A 487 1.81 -0.89 -20.24
N ASN A 488 2.15 -1.98 -19.54
CA ASN A 488 1.93 -3.34 -20.02
C ASN A 488 0.42 -3.65 -20.02
N GLY A 489 -0.05 -4.32 -21.06
CA GLY A 489 -1.47 -4.59 -21.28
C GLY A 489 -2.18 -3.58 -22.14
N ALA A 490 -1.57 -2.44 -22.51
CA ALA A 490 -2.20 -1.38 -23.31
C ALA A 490 -3.61 -0.99 -22.80
N ARG A 491 -3.85 -1.07 -21.48
CA ARG A 491 -5.17 -0.81 -20.88
C ARG A 491 -5.66 0.63 -21.10
N LEU A 492 -4.76 1.53 -21.52
CA LEU A 492 -5.13 2.85 -22.02
C LEU A 492 -6.14 2.78 -23.20
N ALA A 493 -6.17 1.67 -23.95
CA ALA A 493 -7.14 1.43 -25.02
C ALA A 493 -8.43 0.74 -24.56
N LEU A 494 -8.52 0.35 -23.28
CA LEU A 494 -9.63 -0.39 -22.69
C LEU A 494 -10.35 0.43 -21.62
N ALA A 495 -11.64 0.11 -21.39
CA ALA A 495 -12.36 0.64 -20.23
C ALA A 495 -11.76 0.02 -18.94
N PRO A 496 -11.72 0.77 -17.82
CA PRO A 496 -12.19 2.16 -17.68
C PRO A 496 -11.14 3.22 -18.04
N GLN A 497 -9.87 2.85 -18.23
CA GLN A 497 -8.74 3.79 -18.36
C GLN A 497 -8.87 4.72 -19.58
N LYS A 498 -9.38 4.21 -20.73
CA LYS A 498 -9.59 5.01 -21.94
C LYS A 498 -10.56 6.18 -21.74
N ASP A 499 -11.50 6.01 -20.78
CA ASP A 499 -12.61 6.94 -20.55
C ASP A 499 -12.30 7.99 -19.48
N TRP A 500 -11.11 7.91 -18.84
CA TRP A 500 -10.72 8.89 -17.84
C TRP A 500 -10.44 10.27 -18.49
N PRO A 501 -10.96 11.37 -17.93
CA PRO A 501 -10.75 12.72 -18.48
C PRO A 501 -9.26 13.08 -18.69
N VAL A 502 -8.38 12.64 -17.77
CA VAL A 502 -6.94 12.86 -17.87
C VAL A 502 -6.31 12.21 -19.11
N ASN A 503 -6.98 11.26 -19.73
CA ASN A 503 -6.51 10.49 -20.88
C ASN A 503 -7.18 10.90 -22.21
N ALA A 504 -7.87 12.04 -22.27
CA ALA A 504 -8.56 12.50 -23.49
C ALA A 504 -7.65 12.55 -24.72
N ILE A 505 -6.37 12.84 -24.55
CA ILE A 505 -5.35 12.81 -25.62
C ILE A 505 -5.26 11.44 -26.30
N ALA A 506 -5.46 10.35 -25.56
CA ALA A 506 -5.32 9.00 -26.07
C ALA A 506 -6.34 8.71 -27.16
N SER A 507 -7.57 9.21 -27.06
CA SER A 507 -8.61 9.01 -28.07
C SER A 507 -8.21 9.54 -29.45
N ARG A 508 -7.36 10.56 -29.50
CA ARG A 508 -6.85 11.17 -30.75
C ARG A 508 -5.63 10.44 -31.30
N VAL A 509 -4.74 9.97 -30.42
CA VAL A 509 -3.45 9.38 -30.80
C VAL A 509 -3.53 7.88 -31.06
N LEU A 510 -4.27 7.14 -30.23
CA LEU A 510 -4.35 5.68 -30.31
C LEU A 510 -4.77 5.13 -31.66
N PRO A 511 -5.75 5.72 -32.41
CA PRO A 511 -6.13 5.20 -33.75
C PRO A 511 -4.94 5.15 -34.72
N THR A 512 -4.05 6.14 -34.69
CA THR A 512 -2.83 6.19 -35.52
C THR A 512 -1.83 5.11 -35.08
N LEU A 513 -1.57 4.95 -33.76
CA LEU A 513 -0.68 3.92 -33.25
C LEU A 513 -1.21 2.51 -33.52
N GLN A 514 -2.51 2.29 -33.40
CA GLN A 514 -3.17 1.02 -33.78
C GLN A 514 -3.06 0.71 -35.27
N ALA A 515 -3.11 1.73 -36.15
CA ALA A 515 -2.87 1.54 -37.55
C ALA A 515 -1.44 1.10 -37.87
N ILE A 516 -0.44 1.68 -37.17
CA ILE A 516 0.96 1.28 -37.27
C ILE A 516 1.13 -0.17 -36.75
N GLN A 517 0.48 -0.52 -35.64
CA GLN A 517 0.50 -1.89 -35.07
C GLN A 517 0.00 -2.89 -36.14
N ARG A 518 -1.18 -2.65 -36.69
CA ARG A 518 -1.79 -3.54 -37.71
C ARG A 518 -0.94 -3.65 -38.94
N ALA A 519 -0.36 -2.56 -39.41
CA ALA A 519 0.44 -2.54 -40.63
C ALA A 519 1.77 -3.30 -40.46
N SER A 520 2.38 -3.23 -39.29
CA SER A 520 3.65 -3.91 -39.00
C SER A 520 3.45 -5.38 -38.62
N GLY A 521 2.46 -5.67 -37.72
CA GLY A 521 2.23 -6.99 -37.14
C GLY A 521 3.42 -7.51 -36.30
N LYS A 522 4.32 -6.61 -35.85
CA LYS A 522 5.61 -6.97 -35.22
C LYS A 522 5.68 -6.71 -33.72
N ALA A 523 4.82 -5.84 -33.21
CA ALA A 523 4.82 -5.43 -31.80
C ALA A 523 3.40 -5.33 -31.24
N SER A 524 3.27 -5.43 -29.92
CA SER A 524 2.04 -5.12 -29.20
C SER A 524 1.71 -3.64 -29.27
N LEU A 525 0.45 -3.27 -29.04
CA LEU A 525 0.06 -1.87 -28.90
C LEU A 525 0.76 -1.23 -27.69
N ALA A 526 0.93 -1.98 -26.59
CA ALA A 526 1.63 -1.52 -25.41
C ALA A 526 3.08 -1.12 -25.72
N ASP A 527 3.81 -1.92 -26.50
CA ASP A 527 5.15 -1.57 -26.94
C ASP A 527 5.16 -0.36 -27.87
N ILE A 528 4.19 -0.25 -28.80
CA ILE A 528 4.10 0.88 -29.72
C ILE A 528 3.77 2.19 -28.97
N ILE A 529 2.93 2.16 -27.94
CA ILE A 529 2.63 3.33 -27.12
C ILE A 529 3.91 3.82 -26.41
N VAL A 530 4.66 2.92 -25.79
CA VAL A 530 5.94 3.28 -25.13
C VAL A 530 6.97 3.77 -26.15
N LEU A 531 7.05 3.11 -27.32
CA LEU A 531 7.95 3.49 -28.40
C LEU A 531 7.60 4.87 -28.99
N ALA A 532 6.32 5.24 -29.00
CA ALA A 532 5.88 6.59 -29.37
C ALA A 532 6.49 7.66 -28.41
N GLY A 533 6.47 7.40 -27.10
CA GLY A 533 7.16 8.24 -26.13
C GLY A 533 8.66 8.34 -26.35
N VAL A 534 9.32 7.21 -26.67
CA VAL A 534 10.75 7.16 -27.02
C VAL A 534 11.03 8.09 -28.21
N VAL A 535 10.26 7.97 -29.29
CA VAL A 535 10.41 8.83 -30.49
C VAL A 535 10.21 10.30 -30.14
N GLY A 536 9.19 10.64 -29.36
CA GLY A 536 8.93 12.01 -28.93
C GLY A 536 10.09 12.61 -28.11
N VAL A 537 10.62 11.84 -27.15
CA VAL A 537 11.75 12.29 -26.32
C VAL A 537 13.05 12.44 -27.14
N GLU A 538 13.33 11.51 -28.06
CA GLU A 538 14.51 11.60 -28.94
C GLU A 538 14.43 12.83 -29.87
N GLN A 539 13.25 13.09 -30.43
CA GLN A 539 13.02 14.28 -31.26
C GLN A 539 13.19 15.58 -30.47
N ALA A 540 12.64 15.63 -29.25
CA ALA A 540 12.73 16.79 -28.38
C ALA A 540 14.16 17.08 -27.90
N ALA A 541 14.92 16.03 -27.57
CA ALA A 541 16.32 16.14 -27.19
C ALA A 541 17.18 16.60 -28.36
N ALA A 542 16.99 16.03 -29.55
CA ALA A 542 17.68 16.45 -30.77
C ALA A 542 17.39 17.92 -31.10
N ALA A 543 16.15 18.39 -30.95
CA ALA A 543 15.79 19.80 -31.12
C ALA A 543 16.47 20.72 -30.08
N ALA A 544 16.80 20.19 -28.91
CA ALA A 544 17.60 20.88 -27.89
C ALA A 544 19.12 20.83 -28.15
N GLY A 545 19.56 20.19 -29.22
CA GLY A 545 20.97 20.02 -29.56
C GLY A 545 21.68 18.90 -28.83
N VAL A 546 20.94 17.99 -28.17
CA VAL A 546 21.48 16.86 -27.41
C VAL A 546 21.02 15.55 -28.09
N SER A 547 21.98 14.78 -28.61
CA SER A 547 21.70 13.48 -29.20
C SER A 547 21.65 12.43 -28.09
N VAL A 548 20.51 11.73 -27.96
CA VAL A 548 20.31 10.64 -27.02
C VAL A 548 19.68 9.44 -27.71
N ASN A 549 19.98 8.26 -27.20
CA ASN A 549 19.23 7.04 -27.49
C ASN A 549 18.43 6.68 -26.24
N VAL A 550 17.10 6.85 -26.31
CA VAL A 550 16.23 6.52 -25.18
C VAL A 550 16.11 4.99 -25.09
N PRO A 551 16.47 4.38 -23.96
CA PRO A 551 16.40 2.93 -23.80
C PRO A 551 14.96 2.41 -24.01
N PHE A 552 14.83 1.38 -24.81
CA PHE A 552 13.56 0.69 -25.06
C PHE A 552 13.79 -0.82 -25.07
N THR A 553 13.04 -1.53 -24.23
CA THR A 553 13.02 -3.00 -24.22
C THR A 553 11.63 -3.47 -24.61
N PRO A 554 11.49 -4.19 -25.74
CA PRO A 554 10.23 -4.74 -26.20
C PRO A 554 9.78 -5.92 -25.31
N GLY A 555 8.54 -6.39 -25.51
CA GLY A 555 8.01 -7.59 -24.84
C GLY A 555 6.77 -7.34 -24.01
N ARG A 556 6.22 -6.12 -24.02
CA ARG A 556 4.89 -5.86 -23.48
C ARG A 556 3.83 -6.54 -24.33
N VAL A 557 2.72 -6.83 -23.73
CA VAL A 557 1.57 -7.51 -24.37
C VAL A 557 0.31 -6.65 -24.27
N ASP A 558 -0.70 -6.97 -25.03
CA ASP A 558 -2.00 -6.29 -25.01
C ASP A 558 -2.98 -7.14 -24.22
N ALA A 559 -3.56 -6.59 -23.16
CA ALA A 559 -4.61 -7.25 -22.39
C ALA A 559 -5.91 -7.32 -23.19
N LEU A 560 -6.71 -8.33 -22.90
CA LEU A 560 -8.09 -8.44 -23.38
C LEU A 560 -9.05 -7.74 -22.40
N PRO A 561 -10.24 -7.31 -22.86
CA PRO A 561 -11.23 -6.70 -21.98
C PRO A 561 -11.59 -7.57 -20.77
N GLU A 562 -11.72 -8.88 -20.96
CA GLU A 562 -12.03 -9.88 -19.92
C GLU A 562 -10.87 -10.13 -18.94
N GLN A 563 -9.68 -9.62 -19.23
CA GLN A 563 -8.51 -9.64 -18.35
C GLN A 563 -8.36 -8.37 -17.53
N THR A 564 -9.33 -7.46 -17.60
CA THR A 564 -9.33 -6.22 -16.82
C THR A 564 -10.46 -6.27 -15.80
N ASP A 565 -10.10 -6.25 -14.52
CA ASP A 565 -11.05 -6.09 -13.42
C ASP A 565 -11.54 -4.64 -13.37
N VAL A 566 -12.58 -4.34 -14.15
CA VAL A 566 -13.06 -2.96 -14.37
C VAL A 566 -13.43 -2.28 -13.06
N GLU A 567 -14.09 -2.99 -12.14
CA GLU A 567 -14.54 -2.42 -10.86
C GLU A 567 -13.36 -1.98 -10.00
N SER A 568 -12.35 -2.82 -9.85
CA SER A 568 -11.17 -2.46 -9.06
C SER A 568 -10.20 -1.56 -9.83
N PHE A 569 -10.18 -1.62 -11.18
CA PHE A 569 -9.30 -0.80 -12.00
C PHE A 569 -9.67 0.69 -11.99
N VAL A 570 -10.94 1.03 -11.71
CA VAL A 570 -11.40 2.42 -11.51
C VAL A 570 -10.60 3.12 -10.40
N LEU A 571 -10.14 2.38 -9.38
CA LEU A 571 -9.35 2.93 -8.28
C LEU A 571 -7.95 3.40 -8.71
N LEU A 572 -7.48 3.02 -9.89
CA LEU A 572 -6.22 3.51 -10.46
C LEU A 572 -6.36 4.88 -11.14
N GLN A 573 -7.59 5.41 -11.31
CA GLN A 573 -7.79 6.74 -11.83
C GLN A 573 -7.17 7.77 -10.87
N PRO A 574 -6.21 8.59 -11.33
CA PRO A 574 -5.52 9.51 -10.43
C PRO A 574 -6.47 10.56 -9.86
N LEU A 575 -6.31 10.86 -8.58
CA LEU A 575 -6.93 12.03 -7.94
C LEU A 575 -6.33 13.30 -8.51
N ALA A 576 -5.03 13.29 -8.74
CA ALA A 576 -4.28 14.31 -9.43
C ALA A 576 -3.08 13.67 -10.17
N ASP A 577 -2.65 14.33 -11.22
CA ASP A 577 -1.40 14.04 -11.91
C ASP A 577 -0.67 15.37 -12.16
N GLY A 578 0.13 15.79 -11.18
CA GLY A 578 0.88 17.04 -11.22
C GLY A 578 1.88 17.11 -12.38
N PHE A 579 2.30 15.96 -12.92
CA PHE A 579 3.15 15.89 -14.12
C PHE A 579 2.45 16.40 -15.40
N ARG A 580 1.09 16.32 -15.42
CA ARG A 580 0.24 16.81 -16.52
C ARG A 580 -0.70 17.94 -16.12
N ASN A 581 -0.53 18.55 -14.96
CA ASN A 581 -1.43 19.56 -14.40
C ASN A 581 -2.90 19.12 -14.27
N TYR A 582 -3.14 17.85 -13.99
CA TYR A 582 -4.48 17.28 -13.78
C TYR A 582 -4.87 17.24 -12.32
N ARG A 583 -6.10 17.61 -12.03
CA ARG A 583 -6.75 17.45 -10.74
C ARG A 583 -8.21 17.06 -10.93
N ARG A 584 -8.64 15.97 -10.29
CA ARG A 584 -10.02 15.47 -10.37
C ARG A 584 -10.91 16.02 -9.27
N ILE A 585 -10.34 16.23 -8.07
CA ILE A 585 -11.08 16.63 -6.87
C ILE A 585 -10.64 18.04 -6.49
N GLU A 586 -11.60 18.94 -6.34
CA GLU A 586 -11.39 20.28 -5.83
C GLU A 586 -11.50 20.29 -4.29
N GLY A 587 -10.64 21.07 -3.62
CA GLY A 587 -10.62 21.20 -2.15
C GLY A 587 -9.84 20.09 -1.43
N GLY A 588 -9.62 20.27 -0.14
CA GLY A 588 -8.93 19.30 0.73
C GLY A 588 -7.41 19.37 0.61
N VAL A 589 -6.79 18.32 0.09
CA VAL A 589 -5.34 18.20 -0.01
C VAL A 589 -4.78 19.10 -1.12
N SER A 590 -3.65 19.76 -0.88
CA SER A 590 -3.02 20.67 -1.85
C SER A 590 -2.47 19.92 -3.07
N THR A 591 -2.41 20.60 -4.22
CA THR A 591 -1.94 19.99 -5.48
C THR A 591 -0.47 19.59 -5.43
N GLU A 592 0.36 20.31 -4.71
CA GLU A 592 1.76 19.97 -4.48
C GLU A 592 1.93 18.73 -3.59
N THR A 593 1.06 18.53 -2.60
CA THR A 593 1.04 17.29 -1.80
C THR A 593 0.63 16.09 -2.67
N LEU A 594 -0.36 16.25 -3.53
CA LEU A 594 -0.79 15.21 -4.48
C LEU A 594 0.28 14.92 -5.55
N LEU A 595 1.16 15.91 -5.89
CA LEU A 595 2.34 15.65 -6.72
C LEU A 595 3.33 14.72 -6.01
N ILE A 596 3.62 14.96 -4.73
CA ILE A 596 4.50 14.09 -3.94
C ILE A 596 3.90 12.68 -3.85
N ASP A 597 2.61 12.57 -3.56
CA ASP A 597 1.90 11.30 -3.54
C ASP A 597 2.04 10.54 -4.86
N LYS A 598 1.82 11.20 -5.99
CA LYS A 598 1.97 10.59 -7.31
C LYS A 598 3.41 10.19 -7.61
N ALA A 599 4.38 11.02 -7.26
CA ALA A 599 5.80 10.71 -7.42
C ALA A 599 6.22 9.50 -6.57
N GLN A 600 5.73 9.42 -5.34
CA GLN A 600 5.96 8.27 -4.45
C GLN A 600 5.35 6.99 -5.04
N GLN A 601 4.12 7.02 -5.55
CA GLN A 601 3.50 5.87 -6.23
C GLN A 601 4.30 5.40 -7.45
N LEU A 602 4.94 6.32 -8.17
CA LEU A 602 5.83 6.02 -9.28
C LEU A 602 7.27 5.68 -8.82
N THR A 603 7.50 5.52 -7.52
CA THR A 603 8.81 5.21 -6.93
C THR A 603 9.91 6.20 -7.28
N LEU A 604 9.55 7.47 -7.55
CA LEU A 604 10.49 8.50 -7.97
C LEU A 604 11.21 9.11 -6.77
N THR A 605 12.49 9.43 -6.96
CA THR A 605 13.23 10.34 -6.08
C THR A 605 12.87 11.79 -6.36
N ALA A 606 13.22 12.71 -5.46
CA ALA A 606 12.95 14.13 -5.64
C ALA A 606 13.64 14.71 -6.91
N PRO A 607 14.91 14.36 -7.26
CA PRO A 607 15.50 14.77 -8.54
C PRO A 607 14.74 14.23 -9.76
N GLU A 608 14.32 12.94 -9.75
CA GLU A 608 13.56 12.34 -10.85
C GLU A 608 12.19 13.02 -11.03
N MET A 609 11.47 13.30 -9.93
CA MET A 609 10.24 14.07 -9.98
C MET A 609 10.47 15.46 -10.57
N THR A 610 11.50 16.16 -10.11
CA THR A 610 11.83 17.53 -10.54
C THR A 610 12.08 17.60 -12.05
N VAL A 611 12.96 16.74 -12.55
CA VAL A 611 13.31 16.75 -13.98
C VAL A 611 12.14 16.35 -14.87
N LEU A 612 11.29 15.39 -14.42
CA LEU A 612 10.11 14.98 -15.17
C LEU A 612 9.05 16.08 -15.25
N VAL A 613 8.78 16.79 -14.15
CA VAL A 613 7.83 17.92 -14.18
C VAL A 613 8.32 19.00 -15.14
N GLY A 614 9.55 19.48 -14.98
CA GLY A 614 10.10 20.54 -15.85
C GLY A 614 10.17 20.12 -17.32
N GLY A 615 10.60 18.90 -17.59
CA GLY A 615 10.66 18.35 -18.95
C GLY A 615 9.27 18.22 -19.60
N LEU A 616 8.30 17.64 -18.89
CA LEU A 616 6.93 17.48 -19.42
C LEU A 616 6.26 18.85 -19.68
N ARG A 617 6.58 19.89 -18.89
CA ARG A 617 6.09 21.25 -19.17
C ARG A 617 6.62 21.81 -20.47
N VAL A 618 7.92 21.76 -20.71
CA VAL A 618 8.49 22.27 -21.98
C VAL A 618 8.09 21.42 -23.19
N LEU A 619 7.73 20.16 -22.98
CA LEU A 619 7.19 19.29 -24.01
C LEU A 619 5.69 19.55 -24.30
N GLY A 620 5.03 20.39 -23.50
CA GLY A 620 3.60 20.72 -23.67
C GLY A 620 2.67 19.56 -23.33
N ALA A 621 3.01 18.74 -22.32
CA ALA A 621 2.28 17.52 -21.97
C ALA A 621 1.13 17.74 -20.98
N ASN A 622 0.65 18.96 -20.75
CA ASN A 622 -0.54 19.21 -19.94
C ASN A 622 -1.77 18.47 -20.51
N TYR A 623 -2.56 17.85 -19.61
CA TYR A 623 -3.66 16.94 -20.02
C TYR A 623 -4.72 17.59 -20.92
N ASP A 624 -4.94 18.89 -20.76
CA ASP A 624 -5.93 19.72 -21.46
C ASP A 624 -5.32 20.62 -22.55
N GLY A 625 -3.99 20.53 -22.75
CA GLY A 625 -3.25 21.40 -23.65
C GLY A 625 -3.08 22.83 -23.16
N SER A 626 -3.36 23.11 -21.87
CA SER A 626 -3.14 24.41 -21.24
C SER A 626 -1.66 24.79 -21.24
N LYS A 627 -1.41 26.09 -21.11
CA LYS A 627 -0.04 26.65 -21.03
C LYS A 627 0.45 26.88 -19.60
N HIS A 628 -0.24 26.35 -18.58
CA HIS A 628 0.17 26.49 -17.20
C HIS A 628 1.50 25.77 -16.97
N GLY A 629 2.50 26.47 -16.47
CA GLY A 629 3.85 25.93 -16.24
C GLY A 629 4.70 25.78 -17.51
N VAL A 630 4.16 26.09 -18.70
CA VAL A 630 4.92 26.07 -19.96
C VAL A 630 5.75 27.35 -20.07
N PHE A 631 6.90 27.36 -19.41
CA PHE A 631 7.77 28.54 -19.35
C PHE A 631 8.82 28.54 -20.47
N THR A 632 8.35 28.36 -21.71
CA THR A 632 9.20 28.34 -22.90
C THR A 632 8.45 28.83 -24.13
N ASP A 633 9.14 29.44 -25.07
CA ASP A 633 8.64 29.76 -26.41
C ASP A 633 8.92 28.62 -27.40
N ARG A 634 9.66 27.60 -27.00
CA ARG A 634 10.11 26.45 -27.82
C ARG A 634 9.43 25.16 -27.38
N VAL A 635 8.11 25.16 -27.36
CA VAL A 635 7.34 23.97 -26.95
C VAL A 635 7.69 22.76 -27.82
N GLY A 636 7.89 21.60 -27.20
CA GLY A 636 8.35 20.38 -27.85
C GLY A 636 9.87 20.22 -27.93
N VAL A 637 10.62 21.16 -27.38
CA VAL A 637 12.09 21.09 -27.23
C VAL A 637 12.42 20.74 -25.79
N LEU A 638 13.17 19.68 -25.55
CA LEU A 638 13.56 19.26 -24.18
C LEU A 638 14.67 20.20 -23.65
N SER A 639 14.27 21.41 -23.34
CA SER A 639 15.15 22.47 -22.83
C SER A 639 15.00 22.63 -21.32
N ASN A 640 15.98 23.29 -20.70
CA ASN A 640 15.92 23.69 -19.29
C ASN A 640 15.17 25.00 -19.04
N ASP A 641 14.45 25.49 -20.05
CA ASP A 641 13.72 26.77 -20.01
C ASP A 641 12.74 26.86 -18.84
N PHE A 642 12.09 25.74 -18.46
CA PHE A 642 11.20 25.71 -17.30
C PHE A 642 11.91 26.24 -16.04
N PHE A 643 13.09 25.70 -15.73
CA PHE A 643 13.82 26.07 -14.51
C PHE A 643 14.45 27.45 -14.62
N VAL A 644 15.01 27.78 -15.77
CA VAL A 644 15.60 29.10 -16.02
C VAL A 644 14.55 30.21 -15.84
N ASN A 645 13.37 30.05 -16.44
CA ASN A 645 12.32 31.06 -16.41
C ASN A 645 11.53 31.05 -15.09
N LEU A 646 11.41 29.93 -14.41
CA LEU A 646 10.81 29.84 -13.06
C LEU A 646 11.62 30.67 -12.05
N LEU A 647 12.96 30.59 -12.12
CA LEU A 647 13.85 31.23 -11.17
C LEU A 647 14.27 32.64 -11.59
N ASP A 648 13.80 33.14 -12.77
CA ASP A 648 14.10 34.44 -13.26
C ASP A 648 13.41 35.53 -12.40
N MET A 649 14.22 36.36 -11.75
CA MET A 649 13.78 37.48 -10.92
C MET A 649 13.13 38.64 -11.70
N ALA A 650 13.20 38.61 -13.04
CA ALA A 650 12.46 39.57 -13.87
C ALA A 650 10.94 39.25 -13.89
N THR A 651 10.54 38.06 -13.50
CA THR A 651 9.14 37.65 -13.38
C THR A 651 8.62 37.83 -11.95
N VAL A 652 7.43 38.46 -11.83
CA VAL A 652 6.70 38.60 -10.56
C VAL A 652 5.44 37.76 -10.63
N TRP A 653 5.27 36.87 -9.66
CA TRP A 653 4.12 35.98 -9.56
C TRP A 653 3.03 36.56 -8.65
N LYS A 654 1.76 36.46 -9.09
CA LYS A 654 0.57 36.83 -8.30
C LYS A 654 -0.50 35.75 -8.49
N ALA A 655 -1.24 35.44 -7.41
CA ALA A 655 -2.40 34.61 -7.52
C ALA A 655 -3.41 35.21 -8.51
N ALA A 656 -3.93 34.37 -9.38
CA ALA A 656 -4.93 34.71 -10.39
C ALA A 656 -6.37 34.41 -9.92
N ASP A 657 -6.50 33.62 -8.85
CA ASP A 657 -7.77 33.27 -8.22
C ASP A 657 -7.68 33.36 -6.69
N ASP A 658 -8.84 33.38 -6.03
CA ASP A 658 -8.94 33.53 -4.57
C ASP A 658 -8.39 32.31 -3.79
N ASN A 659 -8.33 31.14 -4.44
CA ASN A 659 -7.83 29.90 -3.86
C ASN A 659 -6.32 29.74 -4.02
N ALA A 660 -5.67 30.63 -4.76
CA ALA A 660 -4.25 30.57 -5.12
C ALA A 660 -3.85 29.21 -5.75
N GLU A 661 -4.69 28.67 -6.62
CA GLU A 661 -4.40 27.47 -7.41
C GLU A 661 -3.73 27.83 -8.75
N LEU A 662 -4.08 29.00 -9.31
CA LEU A 662 -3.49 29.56 -10.52
C LEU A 662 -2.76 30.87 -10.22
N PHE A 663 -1.69 31.12 -10.98
CA PHE A 663 -0.85 32.29 -10.83
C PHE A 663 -0.53 32.92 -12.20
N THR A 664 -0.42 34.22 -12.21
CA THR A 664 0.07 34.98 -13.36
C THR A 664 1.49 35.49 -13.06
N GLY A 665 2.41 35.18 -13.95
CA GLY A 665 3.77 35.71 -13.96
C GLY A 665 3.84 36.90 -14.92
N SER A 666 4.20 38.07 -14.38
CA SER A 666 4.31 39.30 -15.16
C SER A 666 5.75 39.84 -15.15
N ASP A 667 6.12 40.49 -16.22
CA ASP A 667 7.40 41.20 -16.27
C ASP A 667 7.44 42.30 -15.19
N ARG A 668 8.50 42.32 -14.39
CA ARG A 668 8.64 43.20 -13.23
C ARG A 668 8.69 44.70 -13.60
N LYS A 669 9.17 45.02 -14.81
CA LYS A 669 9.35 46.43 -15.26
C LYS A 669 8.12 46.92 -16.01
N THR A 670 7.57 46.09 -16.90
CA THR A 670 6.46 46.50 -17.77
C THR A 670 5.10 46.18 -17.18
N GLY A 671 5.02 45.18 -16.28
CA GLY A 671 3.76 44.66 -15.74
C GLY A 671 3.00 43.75 -16.72
N GLU A 672 3.51 43.51 -17.92
CA GLU A 672 2.87 42.67 -18.92
C GLU A 672 2.88 41.18 -18.46
N ALA A 673 1.75 40.50 -18.65
CA ALA A 673 1.63 39.09 -18.34
C ALA A 673 2.49 38.24 -19.31
N LYS A 674 3.35 37.41 -18.77
CA LYS A 674 4.30 36.58 -19.53
C LYS A 674 3.98 35.12 -19.46
N TYR A 675 3.64 34.60 -18.26
CA TYR A 675 3.38 33.19 -18.00
C TYR A 675 2.14 33.00 -17.13
N SER A 676 1.61 31.79 -17.15
CA SER A 676 0.68 31.28 -16.13
C SER A 676 1.23 30.00 -15.49
N ALA A 677 0.92 29.79 -14.24
CA ALA A 677 1.43 28.64 -13.46
C ALA A 677 0.37 28.09 -12.53
N THR A 678 0.53 26.82 -12.14
CA THR A 678 -0.18 26.21 -11.02
C THR A 678 0.70 26.21 -9.76
N ARG A 679 0.13 25.80 -8.63
CA ARG A 679 0.89 25.55 -7.40
C ARG A 679 2.01 24.53 -7.63
N VAL A 680 1.73 23.47 -8.42
CA VAL A 680 2.71 22.42 -8.79
C VAL A 680 3.92 23.02 -9.49
N ASP A 681 3.74 24.03 -10.33
CA ASP A 681 4.86 24.66 -11.04
C ASP A 681 5.70 25.54 -10.11
N LEU A 682 5.03 26.35 -9.28
CA LEU A 682 5.71 27.33 -8.43
C LEU A 682 6.38 26.73 -7.19
N VAL A 683 5.96 25.53 -6.75
CA VAL A 683 6.58 24.88 -5.58
C VAL A 683 8.07 24.59 -5.80
N PHE A 684 8.50 24.38 -7.05
CA PHE A 684 9.92 24.18 -7.41
C PHE A 684 10.76 25.45 -7.27
N GLY A 685 10.12 26.61 -7.18
CA GLY A 685 10.79 27.88 -6.88
C GLY A 685 10.68 28.31 -5.42
N SER A 686 9.74 27.74 -4.65
CA SER A 686 9.41 28.17 -3.28
C SER A 686 9.86 27.20 -2.19
N ASN A 687 9.69 25.88 -2.36
CA ASN A 687 10.18 24.89 -1.41
C ASN A 687 11.71 24.81 -1.48
N SER A 688 12.39 24.91 -0.34
CA SER A 688 13.86 24.99 -0.30
C SER A 688 14.59 23.79 -0.91
N VAL A 689 14.06 22.56 -0.73
CA VAL A 689 14.64 21.33 -1.29
C VAL A 689 14.41 21.31 -2.80
N LEU A 690 13.18 21.52 -3.25
CA LEU A 690 12.83 21.51 -4.67
C LEU A 690 13.52 22.66 -5.43
N ARG A 691 13.65 23.83 -4.79
CA ARG A 691 14.39 24.95 -5.37
C ARG A 691 15.87 24.62 -5.57
N ALA A 692 16.52 24.01 -4.58
CA ALA A 692 17.92 23.60 -4.71
C ALA A 692 18.11 22.62 -5.88
N LEU A 693 17.16 21.71 -6.13
CA LEU A 693 17.16 20.82 -7.28
C LEU A 693 16.92 21.58 -8.59
N ALA A 694 15.96 22.52 -8.60
CA ALA A 694 15.65 23.35 -9.77
C ALA A 694 16.86 24.21 -10.19
N GLU A 695 17.62 24.74 -9.23
CA GLU A 695 18.83 25.53 -9.48
C GLU A 695 19.90 24.73 -10.24
N VAL A 696 20.05 23.42 -9.96
CA VAL A 696 20.99 22.57 -10.70
C VAL A 696 20.66 22.57 -12.20
N TYR A 697 19.40 22.45 -12.57
CA TYR A 697 18.98 22.44 -13.97
C TYR A 697 18.89 23.83 -14.60
N ALA A 698 18.71 24.88 -13.80
CA ALA A 698 18.69 26.27 -14.28
C ALA A 698 20.06 26.83 -14.58
N CYS A 699 21.15 26.22 -14.10
CA CYS A 699 22.51 26.66 -14.37
C CYS A 699 22.84 26.62 -15.88
N ALA A 700 23.80 27.44 -16.30
CA ALA A 700 24.19 27.55 -17.72
C ALA A 700 24.68 26.22 -18.33
N ASP A 701 25.24 25.34 -17.52
CA ASP A 701 25.68 23.99 -17.87
C ASP A 701 24.62 22.90 -17.61
N GLY A 702 23.42 23.30 -17.13
CA GLY A 702 22.35 22.37 -16.72
C GLY A 702 21.62 21.66 -17.86
N GLN A 703 21.66 22.18 -19.09
CA GLN A 703 20.89 21.69 -20.24
C GLN A 703 21.18 20.22 -20.56
N GLN A 704 22.43 19.84 -20.70
CA GLN A 704 22.79 18.47 -21.04
C GLN A 704 22.46 17.49 -19.92
N LYS A 705 22.71 17.89 -18.66
CA LYS A 705 22.34 17.09 -17.50
C LYS A 705 20.84 16.86 -17.43
N LEU A 706 20.03 17.91 -17.64
CA LEU A 706 18.57 17.80 -17.67
C LEU A 706 18.11 16.73 -18.67
N VAL A 707 18.63 16.75 -19.89
CA VAL A 707 18.23 15.76 -20.92
C VAL A 707 18.56 14.34 -20.49
N HIS A 708 19.76 14.09 -19.97
CA HIS A 708 20.15 12.75 -19.53
C HIS A 708 19.36 12.28 -18.32
N ASP A 709 19.16 13.12 -17.33
CA ASP A 709 18.39 12.79 -16.13
C ASP A 709 16.89 12.58 -16.48
N PHE A 710 16.34 13.37 -17.40
CA PHE A 710 14.99 13.18 -17.91
C PHE A 710 14.84 11.82 -18.59
N VAL A 711 15.78 11.46 -19.50
CA VAL A 711 15.77 10.17 -20.18
C VAL A 711 15.84 9.02 -19.18
N ALA A 712 16.67 9.12 -18.15
CA ALA A 712 16.78 8.09 -17.11
C ALA A 712 15.47 7.94 -16.32
N ALA A 713 14.91 9.05 -15.83
CA ALA A 713 13.65 9.05 -15.08
C ALA A 713 12.45 8.63 -15.94
N TRP A 714 12.40 9.06 -17.20
CA TRP A 714 11.41 8.63 -18.19
C TRP A 714 11.45 7.12 -18.40
N THR A 715 12.63 6.57 -18.67
CA THR A 715 12.84 5.13 -18.89
C THR A 715 12.42 4.32 -17.67
N LYS A 716 12.71 4.81 -16.46
CA LYS A 716 12.26 4.20 -15.22
C LYS A 716 10.73 4.11 -15.19
N VAL A 717 10.01 5.21 -15.43
CA VAL A 717 8.55 5.20 -15.40
C VAL A 717 7.95 4.26 -16.46
N MET A 718 8.52 4.24 -17.66
CA MET A 718 8.05 3.36 -18.74
C MET A 718 8.25 1.87 -18.43
N ASN A 719 9.12 1.52 -17.49
CA ASN A 719 9.47 0.14 -17.15
C ASN A 719 9.03 -0.31 -15.76
N LEU A 720 8.30 0.50 -14.98
CA LEU A 720 7.92 0.17 -13.61
C LEU A 720 7.14 -1.15 -13.47
N ASP A 721 6.40 -1.52 -14.48
CA ASP A 721 5.61 -2.77 -14.54
C ASP A 721 6.31 -3.91 -15.30
N ARG A 722 7.59 -3.74 -15.68
CA ARG A 722 8.40 -4.76 -16.37
C ARG A 722 9.16 -5.61 -15.35
N PHE A 723 8.45 -6.57 -14.75
CA PHE A 723 9.00 -7.50 -13.76
C PHE A 723 9.79 -8.65 -14.38
N ASP A 724 9.99 -8.61 -15.66
CA ASP A 724 10.77 -9.55 -16.48
C ASP A 724 12.18 -9.03 -16.84
N LEU A 725 12.46 -7.78 -16.48
CA LEU A 725 13.76 -7.12 -16.72
C LEU A 725 14.71 -7.22 -15.52
#